data_d70959630d251a08adca259887a4d4b7
#
_entry.id   d70959630d251a08adca259887a4d4b7
#
_cell.length_a   1.000
_cell.length_b   1.000
_cell.length_c   1.000
_cell.angle_alpha   90.00
_cell.angle_beta   90.00
_cell.angle_gamma   90.00
#
_symmetry.space_group_name_H-M   'P 1'
#
loop_
_entity.id
_entity.type
_entity.pdbx_description
1 polymer ?
#
loop_
_entity_poly.entity_id
_entity_poly.type
_entity_poly.pdbx_seq_one_letter_code
_entity_poly.pdbx_strand_id
1 'polypeptide(L)'
;MELNKTFIDGLWSKEINVTSFVQTNITPYLGDASFLQGPTERTKHIWNLCLKALEEERANNGVRSLDNATVSTITSHKAGYIDREQELIVGLQTDELLKRAIKPFGGINVVSRACKENGVDVDEKVRDIFTHYRKTHNDGVFDVYTEEIRSFRSLGFLTGLPDNYARGRIIGDYRRLALYGTDRLIEAKQQDLRNLTGPMTDARIRLREEVAEQIKALKEIRTMGEYYGLDLSRPAHSAQEAVQWVYMAYLAAVKEQDGAAMSLGNVSSFLDIFIEYDLAHGNIDEVFAQELIDQFVIKLRMVRHLRMQSYNDIFAGDPTWVTEAIGGRFNDGRTKVTKTSFRFLQTLYNLGPSPEPNLTILWSPDLPQGFKDFCAKVSADTSSIQYENDELMREVRHSDDYGIACCVSYQDIGRQIQFFGARCNLAKALLLAINGGRCENTGTLMVKGIPALSEGPLRFEEVMRNYKMVLTEIARVYNEAMNIIHYMHDKYYYEKAQMAFVDTDPRINLAYGVAGLSIALDSLSAIKYAKVTTRRNAEGLSEGFDIQGEFPCFGNNDDRVDHLGVDLVYFFSEELKKLPVYKNARPTLSLLTITSNVMYGKKTGATPDGRAKGVAFAPGANPMHGRDKSGAIASLASVAKLRYRDSQDGISNTFSIVPKSLGPTEEERIENLVTMLDGYFTKGAHHLNVNVLNRAMLEDAMEHPENYPQLTI
;
A
#
# COMPACT_ATOMS: atom_id res chain seq x y z
N MET A 1 11.35 4.21 -34.00
CA MET A 1 10.46 3.57 -35.00
C MET A 1 10.88 2.12 -35.41
N GLU A 2 12.10 1.69 -35.09
CA GLU A 2 12.59 0.36 -35.53
C GLU A 2 12.37 -0.80 -34.56
N LEU A 3 12.38 -0.59 -33.24
CA LEU A 3 12.09 -1.66 -32.26
C LEU A 3 10.65 -2.16 -32.35
N ASN A 4 9.69 -1.31 -32.68
CA ASN A 4 8.30 -1.75 -32.89
C ASN A 4 8.11 -2.76 -34.00
N LYS A 5 9.10 -2.92 -34.90
CA LYS A 5 9.09 -3.95 -35.96
C LYS A 5 9.66 -5.31 -35.49
N THR A 6 10.24 -5.35 -34.30
CA THR A 6 10.97 -6.52 -33.78
C THR A 6 10.09 -7.36 -32.85
N PHE A 7 9.12 -6.73 -32.16
CA PHE A 7 8.19 -7.41 -31.31
C PHE A 7 6.95 -7.91 -32.06
N ILE A 8 6.36 -8.98 -31.56
CA ILE A 8 5.18 -9.58 -32.20
C ILE A 8 4.02 -8.59 -32.09
N ASP A 9 3.37 -8.29 -33.20
CA ASP A 9 2.22 -7.39 -33.26
C ASP A 9 1.03 -7.90 -32.46
N GLY A 10 0.25 -6.95 -31.95
CA GLY A 10 -0.96 -7.20 -31.18
C GLY A 10 -1.83 -5.95 -31.08
N LEU A 11 -2.75 -5.92 -30.12
CA LEU A 11 -3.55 -4.71 -29.88
C LEU A 11 -2.66 -3.52 -29.47
N TRP A 12 -1.55 -3.78 -28.80
CA TRP A 12 -0.61 -2.77 -28.33
C TRP A 12 -0.02 -1.90 -29.47
N SER A 13 0.11 -2.44 -30.69
CA SER A 13 0.61 -1.66 -31.82
C SER A 13 -0.45 -0.69 -32.41
N LYS A 14 -1.73 -0.91 -32.11
CA LYS A 14 -2.86 -0.13 -32.62
C LYS A 14 -3.41 0.88 -31.63
N GLU A 15 -3.43 0.52 -30.36
CA GLU A 15 -3.96 1.32 -29.26
C GLU A 15 -3.02 1.29 -28.05
N ILE A 16 -3.28 2.11 -27.04
CA ILE A 16 -2.51 2.08 -25.78
C ILE A 16 -2.95 0.84 -24.97
N ASN A 17 -2.18 -0.24 -25.08
CA ASN A 17 -2.51 -1.54 -24.49
C ASN A 17 -1.25 -2.32 -24.10
N VAL A 18 -0.65 -1.99 -22.95
CA VAL A 18 0.54 -2.66 -22.42
C VAL A 18 0.28 -4.13 -22.09
N THR A 19 -0.93 -4.44 -21.60
CA THR A 19 -1.34 -5.83 -21.30
C THR A 19 -1.15 -6.72 -22.53
N SER A 20 -1.64 -6.28 -23.69
CA SER A 20 -1.47 -7.02 -24.95
C SER A 20 0.00 -7.18 -25.34
N PHE A 21 0.84 -6.16 -25.12
CA PHE A 21 2.28 -6.24 -25.37
C PHE A 21 2.93 -7.34 -24.52
N VAL A 22 2.69 -7.33 -23.22
CA VAL A 22 3.26 -8.32 -22.29
C VAL A 22 2.77 -9.72 -22.62
N GLN A 23 1.46 -9.92 -22.80
CA GLN A 23 0.88 -11.22 -23.13
C GLN A 23 1.44 -11.83 -24.40
N THR A 24 1.75 -11.00 -25.39
CA THR A 24 2.22 -11.45 -26.71
C THR A 24 3.73 -11.70 -26.75
N ASN A 25 4.52 -10.90 -26.01
CA ASN A 25 5.98 -10.89 -26.17
C ASN A 25 6.75 -11.47 -24.98
N ILE A 26 6.11 -11.79 -23.87
CA ILE A 26 6.79 -12.38 -22.70
C ILE A 26 7.33 -13.78 -23.02
N THR A 27 8.52 -14.07 -22.49
CA THR A 27 9.10 -15.42 -22.48
C THR A 27 9.14 -15.90 -21.02
N PRO A 28 8.24 -16.79 -20.59
CA PRO A 28 8.27 -17.35 -19.26
C PRO A 28 9.59 -18.07 -18.95
N TYR A 29 10.11 -17.90 -17.76
CA TYR A 29 11.31 -18.58 -17.30
C TYR A 29 10.95 -19.71 -16.31
N LEU A 30 11.35 -20.93 -16.63
CA LEU A 30 11.02 -22.13 -15.85
C LEU A 30 12.25 -22.70 -15.09
N GLY A 31 13.40 -22.02 -15.19
CA GLY A 31 14.64 -22.44 -14.54
C GLY A 31 14.77 -21.95 -13.10
N ASP A 32 15.98 -21.87 -12.64
CA ASP A 32 16.34 -21.49 -11.27
C ASP A 32 17.19 -20.21 -11.20
N ALA A 33 17.71 -19.90 -10.01
CA ALA A 33 18.49 -18.70 -9.73
C ALA A 33 19.97 -18.75 -10.19
N SER A 34 20.42 -19.80 -10.89
CA SER A 34 21.85 -20.02 -11.21
C SER A 34 22.47 -18.97 -12.14
N PHE A 35 21.66 -18.25 -12.91
CA PHE A 35 22.14 -17.19 -13.83
C PHE A 35 22.38 -15.84 -13.12
N LEU A 36 21.89 -15.67 -11.88
CA LEU A 36 21.93 -14.40 -11.16
C LEU A 36 23.37 -13.94 -10.89
N GLN A 37 23.55 -12.63 -10.90
CA GLN A 37 24.85 -11.98 -10.73
C GLN A 37 24.90 -11.15 -9.43
N GLY A 38 26.09 -11.05 -8.85
CA GLY A 38 26.36 -10.12 -7.77
C GLY A 38 26.42 -8.66 -8.25
N PRO A 39 26.55 -7.70 -7.31
CA PRO A 39 26.63 -6.28 -7.66
C PRO A 39 27.95 -5.97 -8.34
N THR A 40 27.92 -5.14 -9.40
CA THR A 40 29.12 -4.61 -10.06
C THR A 40 29.86 -3.62 -9.13
N GLU A 41 31.13 -3.31 -9.44
CA GLU A 41 31.88 -2.28 -8.70
C GLU A 41 31.22 -0.90 -8.83
N ARG A 42 30.59 -0.60 -9.97
CA ARG A 42 29.83 0.62 -10.19
C ARG A 42 28.58 0.67 -9.30
N THR A 43 27.81 -0.42 -9.21
CA THR A 43 26.67 -0.54 -8.30
C THR A 43 27.09 -0.36 -6.84
N LYS A 44 28.19 -1.00 -6.40
CA LYS A 44 28.73 -0.84 -5.05
C LYS A 44 29.11 0.61 -4.76
N HIS A 45 29.77 1.29 -5.71
CA HIS A 45 30.14 2.67 -5.58
C HIS A 45 28.91 3.57 -5.35
N ILE A 46 27.91 3.48 -6.24
CA ILE A 46 26.66 4.24 -6.13
C ILE A 46 25.94 3.96 -4.80
N TRP A 47 25.85 2.67 -4.42
CA TRP A 47 25.19 2.28 -3.18
C TRP A 47 25.92 2.80 -1.95
N ASN A 48 27.25 2.78 -1.92
CA ASN A 48 28.05 3.34 -0.84
C ASN A 48 27.85 4.86 -0.67
N LEU A 49 27.67 5.60 -1.77
CA LEU A 49 27.31 7.03 -1.70
C LEU A 49 25.92 7.22 -1.07
N CYS A 50 24.97 6.35 -1.41
CA CYS A 50 23.63 6.36 -0.80
C CYS A 50 23.69 6.02 0.69
N LEU A 51 24.43 4.99 1.09
CA LEU A 51 24.59 4.62 2.51
C LEU A 51 25.18 5.77 3.33
N LYS A 52 26.20 6.44 2.81
CA LYS A 52 26.76 7.61 3.46
C LYS A 52 25.74 8.74 3.62
N ALA A 53 24.94 9.00 2.58
CA ALA A 53 23.88 10.02 2.66
C ALA A 53 22.77 9.63 3.67
N LEU A 54 22.47 8.33 3.81
CA LEU A 54 21.55 7.83 4.83
C LEU A 54 22.11 7.96 6.25
N GLU A 55 23.42 7.78 6.45
CA GLU A 55 24.09 8.04 7.73
C GLU A 55 23.99 9.52 8.09
N GLU A 56 24.24 10.42 7.14
CA GLU A 56 24.08 11.88 7.32
C GLU A 56 22.62 12.22 7.67
N GLU A 57 21.63 11.58 7.01
CA GLU A 57 20.20 11.76 7.30
C GLU A 57 19.87 11.37 8.74
N ARG A 58 20.37 10.22 9.23
CA ARG A 58 20.19 9.78 10.62
C ARG A 58 20.84 10.73 11.62
N ALA A 59 22.07 11.15 11.35
CA ALA A 59 22.79 12.10 12.19
C ALA A 59 22.07 13.46 12.33
N ASN A 60 21.26 13.83 11.35
CA ASN A 60 20.49 15.07 11.29
C ASN A 60 18.99 14.86 11.65
N ASN A 61 18.69 13.97 12.57
CA ASN A 61 17.32 13.70 13.04
C ASN A 61 16.33 13.29 11.92
N GLY A 62 16.82 12.54 10.93
CA GLY A 62 15.99 11.98 9.86
C GLY A 62 15.77 12.91 8.66
N VAL A 63 16.41 14.05 8.59
CA VAL A 63 16.36 14.96 7.42
C VAL A 63 17.77 15.44 7.07
N ARG A 64 18.30 14.99 5.93
CA ARG A 64 19.61 15.42 5.45
C ARG A 64 19.60 16.87 4.97
N SER A 65 18.66 17.19 4.09
CA SER A 65 18.41 18.58 3.62
C SER A 65 16.96 18.72 3.15
N LEU A 66 16.49 19.96 3.08
CA LEU A 66 15.15 20.24 2.57
C LEU A 66 15.13 21.57 1.79
N ASP A 67 14.26 21.64 0.78
CA ASP A 67 13.90 22.85 0.07
C ASP A 67 12.62 23.43 0.69
N ASN A 68 12.75 24.56 1.37
CA ASN A 68 11.63 25.28 2.00
C ASN A 68 11.05 26.41 1.14
N ALA A 69 11.58 26.59 -0.07
CA ALA A 69 11.27 27.72 -0.95
C ALA A 69 10.58 27.33 -2.25
N THR A 70 10.51 26.03 -2.57
CA THR A 70 9.95 25.54 -3.84
C THR A 70 8.86 24.52 -3.61
N VAL A 71 7.66 24.75 -4.16
CA VAL A 71 6.61 23.72 -4.25
C VAL A 71 6.98 22.74 -5.36
N SER A 72 7.07 21.47 -5.04
CA SER A 72 7.48 20.42 -5.98
C SER A 72 6.48 20.26 -7.11
N THR A 73 6.99 20.30 -8.33
CA THR A 73 6.29 19.97 -9.57
C THR A 73 7.20 19.09 -10.44
N ILE A 74 6.72 18.60 -11.57
CA ILE A 74 7.50 17.76 -12.49
C ILE A 74 8.81 18.45 -12.90
N THR A 75 8.80 19.77 -13.11
CA THR A 75 9.92 20.55 -13.62
C THR A 75 10.51 21.56 -12.63
N SER A 76 10.12 21.51 -11.35
CA SER A 76 10.50 22.52 -10.34
C SER A 76 11.99 22.54 -9.99
N HIS A 77 12.65 21.40 -10.09
CA HIS A 77 14.07 21.25 -9.73
C HIS A 77 14.88 20.87 -10.97
N LYS A 78 16.14 21.35 -10.99
CA LYS A 78 17.12 20.96 -12.02
C LYS A 78 17.47 19.47 -11.88
N ALA A 79 18.20 18.94 -12.89
CA ALA A 79 18.67 17.55 -12.84
C ALA A 79 19.57 17.32 -11.62
N GLY A 80 19.22 16.30 -10.84
CA GLY A 80 19.99 15.83 -9.70
C GLY A 80 20.56 14.43 -9.96
N TYR A 81 21.74 14.17 -9.43
CA TYR A 81 22.48 12.92 -9.61
C TYR A 81 23.03 12.43 -8.27
N ILE A 82 23.22 11.10 -8.15
CA ILE A 82 24.04 10.52 -7.08
C ILE A 82 25.52 10.65 -7.49
N ASP A 83 25.86 10.14 -8.68
CA ASP A 83 27.14 10.31 -9.36
C ASP A 83 26.89 10.27 -10.87
N ARG A 84 26.95 11.43 -11.52
CA ARG A 84 26.56 11.58 -12.94
C ARG A 84 27.32 10.65 -13.90
N GLU A 85 28.56 10.32 -13.58
CA GLU A 85 29.42 9.52 -14.46
C GLU A 85 29.21 8.01 -14.29
N GLN A 86 28.66 7.61 -13.14
CA GLN A 86 28.51 6.20 -12.78
C GLN A 86 27.06 5.69 -12.84
N GLU A 87 26.08 6.60 -12.88
CA GLU A 87 24.67 6.20 -12.96
C GLU A 87 24.29 5.68 -14.34
N LEU A 88 23.73 4.47 -14.38
CA LEU A 88 23.03 3.94 -15.58
C LEU A 88 21.59 4.43 -15.65
N ILE A 89 20.95 4.58 -14.51
CA ILE A 89 19.59 5.10 -14.35
C ILE A 89 19.68 6.42 -13.63
N VAL A 90 19.37 7.52 -14.32
CA VAL A 90 19.49 8.87 -13.82
C VAL A 90 18.16 9.41 -13.32
N GLY A 91 18.20 10.40 -12.45
CA GLY A 91 17.05 11.14 -11.95
C GLY A 91 16.93 11.10 -10.43
N LEU A 92 16.69 12.27 -9.84
CA LEU A 92 16.32 12.45 -8.42
C LEU A 92 15.04 13.29 -8.34
N GLN A 93 14.33 13.19 -7.24
CA GLN A 93 13.11 14.00 -7.04
C GLN A 93 13.39 15.49 -6.87
N THR A 94 14.63 15.85 -6.46
CA THR A 94 15.16 17.21 -6.38
C THR A 94 16.51 17.27 -7.08
N ASP A 95 17.22 18.37 -6.96
CA ASP A 95 18.57 18.58 -7.47
C ASP A 95 19.68 17.93 -6.62
N GLU A 96 19.31 17.35 -5.46
CA GLU A 96 20.25 16.75 -4.52
C GLU A 96 19.70 15.45 -3.90
N LEU A 97 20.59 14.49 -3.63
CA LEU A 97 20.25 13.20 -3.01
C LEU A 97 19.66 13.40 -1.61
N LEU A 98 18.51 12.73 -1.35
CA LEU A 98 17.75 12.78 -0.09
C LEU A 98 17.25 14.18 0.33
N LYS A 99 17.30 15.16 -0.54
CA LYS A 99 16.74 16.49 -0.27
C LYS A 99 15.21 16.44 -0.39
N ARG A 100 14.55 16.87 0.67
CA ARG A 100 13.09 16.87 0.76
C ARG A 100 12.52 18.13 0.13
N ALA A 101 11.39 18.00 -0.55
CA ALA A 101 10.69 19.11 -1.19
C ALA A 101 9.28 19.28 -0.64
N ILE A 102 8.77 20.52 -0.67
CA ILE A 102 7.39 20.82 -0.31
C ILE A 102 6.46 20.23 -1.35
N LYS A 103 5.57 19.35 -0.92
CA LYS A 103 4.54 18.76 -1.78
C LYS A 103 3.28 19.62 -1.80
N PRO A 104 2.52 19.58 -2.89
CA PRO A 104 1.39 20.49 -3.06
C PRO A 104 0.11 20.13 -2.28
N PHE A 105 0.07 19.08 -1.49
CA PHE A 105 -1.16 18.47 -0.95
C PHE A 105 -1.70 19.09 0.34
N GLY A 106 -0.86 19.37 1.31
CA GLY A 106 -1.28 19.56 2.70
C GLY A 106 -1.67 20.98 3.11
N GLY A 107 -1.56 21.96 2.22
CA GLY A 107 -1.79 23.36 2.54
C GLY A 107 -0.75 23.97 3.48
N ILE A 108 -0.91 25.25 3.75
CA ILE A 108 0.13 26.04 4.48
C ILE A 108 0.35 25.56 5.91
N ASN A 109 -0.69 25.08 6.60
CA ASN A 109 -0.55 24.64 7.99
C ASN A 109 0.31 23.39 8.11
N VAL A 110 0.13 22.40 7.21
CA VAL A 110 0.93 21.17 7.17
C VAL A 110 2.36 21.49 6.77
N VAL A 111 2.55 22.29 5.71
CA VAL A 111 3.87 22.69 5.22
C VAL A 111 4.64 23.48 6.28
N SER A 112 4.01 24.49 6.91
CA SER A 112 4.66 25.31 7.94
C SER A 112 5.06 24.48 9.16
N ARG A 113 4.21 23.53 9.56
CA ARG A 113 4.51 22.65 10.69
C ARG A 113 5.67 21.70 10.36
N ALA A 114 5.65 21.08 9.19
CA ALA A 114 6.74 20.19 8.75
C ALA A 114 8.07 20.94 8.64
N CYS A 115 8.10 22.16 8.11
CA CYS A 115 9.29 23.00 8.06
C CYS A 115 9.79 23.34 9.48
N LYS A 116 8.88 23.80 10.36
CA LYS A 116 9.24 24.18 11.74
C LYS A 116 9.80 23.01 12.56
N GLU A 117 9.22 21.83 12.43
CA GLU A 117 9.71 20.61 13.08
C GLU A 117 11.13 20.23 12.62
N ASN A 118 11.54 20.70 11.43
CA ASN A 118 12.89 20.54 10.88
C ASN A 118 13.76 21.80 11.03
N GLY A 119 13.38 22.74 11.90
CA GLY A 119 14.19 23.89 12.25
C GLY A 119 14.27 25.00 11.21
N VAL A 120 13.38 25.03 10.22
CA VAL A 120 13.31 26.06 9.18
C VAL A 120 11.90 26.65 9.07
N ASP A 121 11.82 27.90 8.61
CA ASP A 121 10.54 28.52 8.27
C ASP A 121 10.23 28.32 6.78
N VAL A 122 8.96 28.23 6.44
CA VAL A 122 8.54 28.20 5.04
C VAL A 122 8.75 29.57 4.39
N ASP A 123 9.27 29.60 3.16
CA ASP A 123 9.48 30.82 2.40
C ASP A 123 8.16 31.60 2.19
N GLU A 124 8.24 32.93 2.19
CA GLU A 124 7.08 33.81 2.05
C GLU A 124 6.32 33.58 0.74
N LYS A 125 7.01 33.30 -0.37
CA LYS A 125 6.35 33.00 -1.67
C LYS A 125 5.55 31.73 -1.61
N VAL A 126 6.06 30.69 -0.95
CA VAL A 126 5.33 29.43 -0.75
C VAL A 126 4.12 29.68 0.13
N ARG A 127 4.26 30.46 1.21
CA ARG A 127 3.16 30.86 2.07
C ARG A 127 2.08 31.59 1.28
N ASP A 128 2.48 32.54 0.45
CA ASP A 128 1.58 33.33 -0.41
C ASP A 128 0.80 32.43 -1.39
N ILE A 129 1.47 31.49 -2.05
CA ILE A 129 0.81 30.53 -2.94
C ILE A 129 -0.32 29.78 -2.23
N PHE A 130 -0.06 29.18 -1.07
CA PHE A 130 -1.05 28.41 -0.34
C PHE A 130 -2.12 29.23 0.37
N THR A 131 -1.85 30.51 0.63
CA THR A 131 -2.81 31.39 1.33
C THR A 131 -3.73 32.12 0.34
N HIS A 132 -3.19 32.59 -0.79
CA HIS A 132 -3.91 33.50 -1.68
C HIS A 132 -4.28 32.90 -3.05
N TYR A 133 -3.47 31.96 -3.57
CA TYR A 133 -3.64 31.47 -4.94
C TYR A 133 -4.08 30.04 -5.05
N ARG A 134 -3.90 29.24 -4.00
CA ARG A 134 -4.20 27.80 -4.06
C ARG A 134 -4.93 27.31 -2.82
N LYS A 135 -6.16 26.84 -2.99
CA LYS A 135 -6.83 26.02 -2.00
C LYS A 135 -6.42 24.55 -2.20
N THR A 136 -6.04 23.88 -1.13
CA THR A 136 -5.72 22.46 -1.18
C THR A 136 -6.95 21.60 -0.88
N HIS A 137 -6.88 20.31 -1.22
CA HIS A 137 -7.94 19.38 -0.86
C HIS A 137 -8.10 19.25 0.66
N ASN A 138 -7.00 19.32 1.41
CA ASN A 138 -7.03 19.29 2.87
C ASN A 138 -7.82 20.47 3.44
N ASP A 139 -7.57 21.68 2.97
CA ASP A 139 -8.34 22.86 3.39
C ASP A 139 -9.83 22.67 3.06
N GLY A 140 -10.14 22.17 1.85
CA GLY A 140 -11.50 21.89 1.43
C GLY A 140 -12.22 20.87 2.31
N VAL A 141 -11.55 19.80 2.69
CA VAL A 141 -12.09 18.75 3.57
C VAL A 141 -12.43 19.34 4.95
N PHE A 142 -11.49 20.06 5.57
CA PHE A 142 -11.70 20.61 6.90
C PHE A 142 -12.70 21.75 6.95
N ASP A 143 -12.90 22.48 5.86
CA ASP A 143 -13.98 23.49 5.76
C ASP A 143 -15.38 22.87 5.85
N VAL A 144 -15.53 21.61 5.42
CA VAL A 144 -16.85 20.97 5.21
C VAL A 144 -17.15 19.87 6.24
N TYR A 145 -16.16 19.36 6.97
CA TYR A 145 -16.39 18.35 7.99
C TYR A 145 -17.43 18.79 9.01
N THR A 146 -18.44 17.93 9.24
CA THR A 146 -19.42 18.12 10.31
C THR A 146 -18.82 17.89 11.69
N GLU A 147 -19.44 18.43 12.74
CA GLU A 147 -19.04 18.19 14.12
C GLU A 147 -19.11 16.68 14.47
N GLU A 148 -20.06 15.97 13.91
CA GLU A 148 -20.19 14.52 14.07
C GLU A 148 -18.96 13.79 13.52
N ILE A 149 -18.57 14.06 12.27
CA ILE A 149 -17.36 13.47 11.65
C ILE A 149 -16.12 13.81 12.48
N ARG A 150 -15.97 15.08 12.92
CA ARG A 150 -14.85 15.51 13.76
C ARG A 150 -14.81 14.73 15.08
N SER A 151 -15.96 14.49 15.70
CA SER A 151 -16.06 13.72 16.95
C SER A 151 -15.68 12.25 16.74
N PHE A 152 -16.20 11.58 15.71
CA PHE A 152 -15.82 10.19 15.40
C PHE A 152 -14.32 10.05 15.09
N ARG A 153 -13.73 11.03 14.40
CA ARG A 153 -12.30 11.10 14.09
C ARG A 153 -11.44 11.31 15.36
N SER A 154 -11.76 12.31 16.16
CA SER A 154 -10.96 12.70 17.34
C SER A 154 -10.99 11.64 18.43
N LEU A 155 -12.15 11.02 18.67
CA LEU A 155 -12.34 9.97 19.67
C LEU A 155 -11.85 8.59 19.22
N GLY A 156 -11.47 8.44 17.94
CA GLY A 156 -10.83 7.22 17.43
C GLY A 156 -11.78 6.09 17.06
N PHE A 157 -13.03 6.39 16.72
CA PHE A 157 -13.96 5.45 16.08
C PHE A 157 -13.65 5.30 14.60
N LEU A 158 -13.29 6.41 13.93
CA LEU A 158 -12.72 6.44 12.59
C LEU A 158 -11.29 6.96 12.68
N THR A 159 -10.31 6.16 12.30
CA THR A 159 -8.89 6.52 12.42
C THR A 159 -8.19 6.44 11.07
N GLY A 160 -7.31 7.41 10.81
CA GLY A 160 -6.55 7.47 9.57
C GLY A 160 -7.40 7.89 8.37
N LEU A 161 -8.39 8.78 8.56
CA LEU A 161 -9.10 9.41 7.46
C LEU A 161 -8.09 10.10 6.54
N PRO A 162 -8.18 9.91 5.20
CA PRO A 162 -7.17 10.39 4.26
C PRO A 162 -7.32 11.88 3.91
N ASP A 163 -7.65 12.70 4.89
CA ASP A 163 -7.84 14.14 4.73
C ASP A 163 -6.56 14.90 4.36
N ASN A 164 -5.37 14.34 4.67
CA ASN A 164 -4.06 14.89 4.33
C ASN A 164 -3.31 14.08 3.27
N TYR A 165 -3.97 13.12 2.62
CA TYR A 165 -3.32 12.24 1.64
C TYR A 165 -3.47 12.77 0.22
N ALA A 166 -2.83 12.05 -0.72
CA ALA A 166 -3.10 12.13 -2.13
C ALA A 166 -4.58 11.80 -2.48
N ARG A 167 -4.98 12.14 -3.70
CA ARG A 167 -6.31 11.85 -4.26
C ARG A 167 -6.76 10.40 -4.02
N GLY A 168 -5.79 9.48 -4.04
CA GLY A 168 -6.05 8.07 -3.80
C GLY A 168 -4.80 7.24 -3.99
N ARG A 169 -4.96 5.93 -3.90
CA ARG A 169 -3.97 4.97 -4.37
C ARG A 169 -4.15 4.81 -5.87
N ILE A 170 -3.13 5.20 -6.63
CA ILE A 170 -3.14 5.21 -8.07
C ILE A 170 -1.89 4.50 -8.56
N ILE A 171 -2.06 3.38 -9.26
CA ILE A 171 -0.96 2.75 -9.98
C ILE A 171 -1.02 3.26 -11.42
N GLY A 172 -0.19 4.26 -11.74
CA GLY A 172 0.02 4.67 -13.11
C GLY A 172 0.68 3.56 -13.90
N ASP A 173 0.25 3.32 -15.12
CA ASP A 173 0.94 2.37 -15.99
C ASP A 173 2.19 3.02 -16.58
N TYR A 174 3.24 3.08 -15.76
CA TYR A 174 4.52 3.71 -16.11
C TYR A 174 5.23 3.02 -17.29
N ARG A 175 4.85 1.77 -17.59
CA ARG A 175 5.31 1.02 -18.76
C ARG A 175 4.90 1.70 -20.08
N ARG A 176 3.80 2.48 -20.06
CA ARG A 176 3.31 3.23 -21.23
C ARG A 176 4.36 4.19 -21.78
N LEU A 177 5.14 4.85 -20.91
CA LEU A 177 6.18 5.76 -21.38
C LEU A 177 7.28 5.03 -22.16
N ALA A 178 7.71 3.87 -21.67
CA ALA A 178 8.73 3.06 -22.34
C ALA A 178 8.23 2.48 -23.67
N LEU A 179 6.96 2.04 -23.73
CA LEU A 179 6.41 1.40 -24.93
C LEU A 179 6.00 2.39 -26.02
N TYR A 180 5.58 3.61 -25.65
CA TYR A 180 4.95 4.54 -26.60
C TYR A 180 5.65 5.90 -26.74
N GLY A 181 6.40 6.34 -25.72
CA GLY A 181 6.88 7.72 -25.63
C GLY A 181 5.77 8.74 -25.38
N THR A 182 6.14 9.98 -25.03
CA THR A 182 5.16 11.04 -24.72
C THR A 182 4.35 11.49 -25.92
N ASP A 183 4.90 11.46 -27.14
CA ASP A 183 4.19 11.96 -28.33
C ASP A 183 2.96 11.11 -28.64
N ARG A 184 3.11 9.78 -28.62
CA ARG A 184 1.98 8.85 -28.83
C ARG A 184 0.95 8.94 -27.71
N LEU A 185 1.40 9.10 -26.46
CA LEU A 185 0.49 9.25 -25.30
C LEU A 185 -0.28 10.57 -25.35
N ILE A 186 0.36 11.67 -25.75
CA ILE A 186 -0.30 12.96 -25.97
C ILE A 186 -1.36 12.85 -27.07
N GLU A 187 -1.03 12.22 -28.19
CA GLU A 187 -1.98 11.99 -29.27
C GLU A 187 -3.19 11.20 -28.81
N ALA A 188 -3.00 10.13 -28.05
CA ALA A 188 -4.06 9.31 -27.49
C ALA A 188 -4.98 10.15 -26.55
N LYS A 189 -4.40 10.92 -25.63
CA LYS A 189 -5.17 11.80 -24.73
C LYS A 189 -5.90 12.92 -25.47
N GLN A 190 -5.32 13.46 -26.55
CA GLN A 190 -6.01 14.41 -27.41
C GLN A 190 -7.20 13.77 -28.13
N GLN A 191 -7.07 12.51 -28.55
CA GLN A 191 -8.18 11.76 -29.13
C GLN A 191 -9.29 11.52 -28.11
N ASP A 192 -8.92 11.15 -26.86
CA ASP A 192 -9.89 11.02 -25.76
C ASP A 192 -10.64 12.32 -25.53
N LEU A 193 -9.93 13.44 -25.49
CA LEU A 193 -10.54 14.77 -25.34
C LEU A 193 -11.53 15.11 -26.46
N ARG A 194 -11.21 14.73 -27.71
CA ARG A 194 -12.13 14.87 -28.86
C ARG A 194 -13.37 14.00 -28.73
N ASN A 195 -13.21 12.79 -28.16
CA ASN A 195 -14.31 11.81 -27.98
C ASN A 195 -15.23 12.18 -26.81
N LEU A 196 -14.81 13.01 -25.87
CA LEU A 196 -15.62 13.50 -24.75
C LEU A 196 -16.64 14.53 -25.21
N THR A 197 -17.63 14.10 -25.98
CA THR A 197 -18.73 14.90 -26.55
C THR A 197 -20.02 14.77 -25.74
N GLY A 198 -21.08 15.49 -26.15
CA GLY A 198 -22.40 15.49 -25.49
C GLY A 198 -22.59 16.65 -24.52
N PRO A 199 -23.66 16.65 -23.70
CA PRO A 199 -23.95 17.74 -22.80
C PRO A 199 -22.81 18.04 -21.83
N MET A 200 -22.46 19.33 -21.69
CA MET A 200 -21.40 19.80 -20.80
C MET A 200 -21.92 19.91 -19.36
N THR A 201 -22.17 18.76 -18.75
CA THR A 201 -22.43 18.67 -17.31
C THR A 201 -21.14 18.97 -16.54
N ASP A 202 -21.26 19.29 -15.25
CA ASP A 202 -20.13 19.50 -14.33
C ASP A 202 -19.13 18.34 -14.35
N ALA A 203 -19.61 17.09 -14.30
CA ALA A 203 -18.76 15.91 -14.39
C ALA A 203 -17.98 15.82 -15.72
N ARG A 204 -18.65 16.14 -16.85
CA ARG A 204 -17.99 16.14 -18.15
C ARG A 204 -16.97 17.26 -18.31
N ILE A 205 -17.33 18.48 -17.86
CA ILE A 205 -16.39 19.61 -17.86
C ILE A 205 -15.15 19.26 -17.03
N ARG A 206 -15.35 18.70 -15.85
CA ARG A 206 -14.27 18.29 -14.97
C ARG A 206 -13.36 17.22 -15.61
N LEU A 207 -13.94 16.19 -16.22
CA LEU A 207 -13.17 15.16 -16.91
C LEU A 207 -12.35 15.72 -18.08
N ARG A 208 -12.93 16.63 -18.86
CA ARG A 208 -12.19 17.29 -19.95
C ARG A 208 -11.04 18.13 -19.44
N GLU A 209 -11.22 18.85 -18.34
CA GLU A 209 -10.16 19.61 -17.68
C GLU A 209 -9.03 18.68 -17.22
N GLU A 210 -9.35 17.55 -16.56
CA GLU A 210 -8.38 16.55 -16.13
C GLU A 210 -7.56 16.00 -17.30
N VAL A 211 -8.18 15.66 -18.43
CA VAL A 211 -7.46 15.19 -19.63
C VAL A 211 -6.54 16.28 -20.19
N ALA A 212 -6.97 17.54 -20.20
CA ALA A 212 -6.12 18.66 -20.61
C ALA A 212 -4.90 18.82 -19.70
N GLU A 213 -5.06 18.66 -18.38
CA GLU A 213 -3.95 18.69 -17.43
C GLU A 213 -3.01 17.47 -17.58
N GLN A 214 -3.52 16.28 -17.91
CA GLN A 214 -2.71 15.10 -18.22
C GLN A 214 -1.84 15.32 -19.47
N ILE A 215 -2.38 15.98 -20.50
CA ILE A 215 -1.61 16.36 -21.69
C ILE A 215 -0.48 17.35 -21.34
N LYS A 216 -0.73 18.32 -20.48
CA LYS A 216 0.33 19.23 -19.97
C LYS A 216 1.38 18.45 -19.18
N ALA A 217 0.98 17.54 -18.31
CA ALA A 217 1.88 16.69 -17.54
C ALA A 217 2.82 15.88 -18.44
N LEU A 218 2.31 15.27 -19.52
CA LEU A 218 3.14 14.54 -20.49
C LEU A 218 4.18 15.44 -21.16
N LYS A 219 3.83 16.69 -21.48
CA LYS A 219 4.78 17.69 -21.99
C LYS A 219 5.83 18.08 -20.96
N GLU A 220 5.43 18.25 -19.71
CA GLU A 220 6.35 18.55 -18.59
C GLU A 220 7.29 17.35 -18.30
N ILE A 221 6.81 16.11 -18.45
CA ILE A 221 7.65 14.89 -18.35
C ILE A 221 8.72 14.89 -19.44
N ARG A 222 8.36 15.26 -20.68
CA ARG A 222 9.35 15.42 -21.76
C ARG A 222 10.41 16.45 -21.40
N THR A 223 9.99 17.63 -20.92
CA THR A 223 10.93 18.69 -20.47
C THR A 223 11.81 18.21 -19.31
N MET A 224 11.27 17.46 -18.35
CA MET A 224 12.07 16.84 -17.31
C MET A 224 13.12 15.86 -17.89
N GLY A 225 12.75 15.07 -18.88
CA GLY A 225 13.69 14.21 -19.61
C GLY A 225 14.83 14.99 -20.25
N GLU A 226 14.52 16.11 -20.88
CA GLU A 226 15.52 17.00 -21.52
C GLU A 226 16.56 17.52 -20.50
N TYR A 227 16.19 17.73 -19.22
CA TYR A 227 17.16 18.11 -18.17
C TYR A 227 18.24 17.04 -17.95
N TYR A 228 17.94 15.78 -18.25
CA TYR A 228 18.86 14.65 -18.15
C TYR A 228 19.44 14.22 -19.51
N GLY A 229 19.14 14.93 -20.59
CA GLY A 229 19.56 14.57 -21.94
C GLY A 229 18.81 13.39 -22.54
N LEU A 230 17.62 13.09 -22.05
CA LEU A 230 16.78 11.97 -22.49
C LEU A 230 15.68 12.46 -23.42
N ASP A 231 15.51 11.76 -24.56
CA ASP A 231 14.42 12.01 -25.48
C ASP A 231 13.21 11.10 -25.18
N LEU A 232 12.37 11.55 -24.26
CA LEU A 232 11.15 10.83 -23.84
C LEU A 232 9.99 10.98 -24.84
N SER A 233 10.18 11.68 -25.97
CA SER A 233 9.14 11.82 -27.00
C SER A 233 8.84 10.50 -27.72
N ARG A 234 9.80 9.61 -27.79
CA ARG A 234 9.80 8.34 -28.50
C ARG A 234 9.78 7.12 -27.56
N PRO A 235 9.40 5.93 -28.05
CA PRO A 235 9.58 4.66 -27.35
C PRO A 235 11.04 4.39 -26.97
N ALA A 236 11.23 3.57 -25.95
CA ALA A 236 12.53 3.02 -25.58
C ALA A 236 13.08 2.10 -26.69
N HIS A 237 14.41 2.14 -26.91
CA HIS A 237 15.08 1.36 -27.93
C HIS A 237 16.04 0.31 -27.37
N SER A 238 16.21 0.22 -26.07
CA SER A 238 17.08 -0.74 -25.38
C SER A 238 16.53 -1.08 -24.01
N ALA A 239 17.08 -2.11 -23.38
CA ALA A 239 16.78 -2.48 -22.02
C ALA A 239 17.06 -1.31 -21.05
N GLN A 240 18.19 -0.63 -21.19
CA GLN A 240 18.54 0.53 -20.36
C GLN A 240 17.52 1.66 -20.52
N GLU A 241 17.12 1.99 -21.74
CA GLU A 241 16.09 3.01 -21.98
C GLU A 241 14.73 2.57 -21.43
N ALA A 242 14.35 1.30 -21.56
CA ALA A 242 13.09 0.82 -21.00
C ALA A 242 13.01 1.01 -19.50
N VAL A 243 14.04 0.63 -18.75
CA VAL A 243 14.15 0.86 -17.29
C VAL A 243 14.14 2.36 -16.99
N GLN A 244 14.91 3.16 -17.73
CA GLN A 244 15.01 4.61 -17.53
C GLN A 244 13.67 5.33 -17.79
N TRP A 245 12.94 4.96 -18.86
CA TRP A 245 11.63 5.55 -19.18
C TRP A 245 10.58 5.21 -18.14
N VAL A 246 10.52 3.95 -17.68
CA VAL A 246 9.64 3.54 -16.58
C VAL A 246 9.96 4.36 -15.32
N TYR A 247 11.25 4.51 -15.00
CA TYR A 247 11.65 5.30 -13.85
C TYR A 247 11.29 6.79 -13.99
N MET A 248 11.46 7.41 -15.18
CA MET A 248 11.09 8.81 -15.42
C MET A 248 9.58 9.05 -15.25
N ALA A 249 8.75 8.13 -15.74
CA ALA A 249 7.31 8.20 -15.54
C ALA A 249 6.94 8.13 -14.03
N TYR A 250 7.56 7.21 -13.31
CA TYR A 250 7.41 7.06 -11.86
C TYR A 250 7.93 8.30 -11.11
N LEU A 251 9.11 8.81 -11.48
CA LEU A 251 9.72 9.99 -10.86
C LEU A 251 8.84 11.23 -10.99
N ALA A 252 8.21 11.43 -12.15
CA ALA A 252 7.28 12.54 -12.37
C ALA A 252 6.10 12.48 -11.38
N ALA A 253 5.54 11.29 -11.17
CA ALA A 253 4.48 11.06 -10.19
C ALA A 253 4.97 11.33 -8.76
N VAL A 254 6.16 10.85 -8.40
CA VAL A 254 6.79 11.08 -7.08
C VAL A 254 6.99 12.57 -6.79
N LYS A 255 7.31 13.37 -7.80
CA LYS A 255 7.50 14.82 -7.64
C LYS A 255 6.21 15.55 -7.26
N GLU A 256 5.06 15.04 -7.61
CA GLU A 256 3.76 15.64 -7.31
C GLU A 256 3.09 15.04 -6.08
N GLN A 257 3.27 13.74 -5.81
CA GLN A 257 2.62 13.01 -4.72
C GLN A 257 3.49 12.93 -3.47
N ASP A 258 2.84 12.79 -2.32
CA ASP A 258 3.50 12.67 -1.02
C ASP A 258 3.78 11.22 -0.58
N GLY A 259 3.59 10.26 -1.47
CA GLY A 259 3.88 8.86 -1.22
C GLY A 259 2.81 8.10 -0.43
N ALA A 260 1.57 8.48 -0.55
CA ALA A 260 0.46 7.75 0.10
C ALA A 260 0.30 6.30 -0.39
N ALA A 261 0.82 5.95 -1.53
CA ALA A 261 1.08 4.61 -2.09
C ALA A 261 1.63 4.79 -3.50
N MET A 262 2.93 4.77 -3.63
CA MET A 262 3.63 4.97 -4.91
C MET A 262 4.02 3.63 -5.54
N SER A 263 3.05 2.73 -5.68
CA SER A 263 3.28 1.39 -6.25
C SER A 263 3.68 1.47 -7.73
N LEU A 264 4.60 0.58 -8.13
CA LEU A 264 5.05 0.46 -9.52
C LEU A 264 4.07 -0.34 -10.39
N GLY A 265 3.43 -1.33 -9.81
CA GLY A 265 2.57 -2.26 -10.50
C GLY A 265 3.22 -3.62 -10.70
N ASN A 266 3.38 -4.03 -11.94
CA ASN A 266 4.11 -5.23 -12.36
C ASN A 266 4.99 -4.83 -13.55
N VAL A 267 6.19 -4.32 -13.27
CA VAL A 267 7.12 -3.87 -14.32
C VAL A 267 8.15 -4.93 -14.68
N SER A 268 8.41 -5.90 -13.79
CA SER A 268 9.43 -6.93 -13.99
C SER A 268 9.21 -7.76 -15.26
N SER A 269 7.99 -8.24 -15.50
CA SER A 269 7.64 -9.00 -16.69
C SER A 269 7.72 -8.18 -17.99
N PHE A 270 7.42 -6.89 -17.91
CA PHE A 270 7.54 -5.95 -19.03
C PHE A 270 9.00 -5.64 -19.36
N LEU A 271 9.80 -5.30 -18.38
CA LEU A 271 11.23 -4.97 -18.55
C LEU A 271 12.03 -6.18 -19.08
N ASP A 272 11.65 -7.38 -18.66
CA ASP A 272 12.27 -8.61 -19.11
C ASP A 272 12.24 -8.77 -20.63
N ILE A 273 11.16 -8.34 -21.29
CA ILE A 273 11.02 -8.42 -22.74
C ILE A 273 12.16 -7.65 -23.45
N PHE A 274 12.49 -6.46 -22.96
CA PHE A 274 13.58 -5.64 -23.50
C PHE A 274 14.96 -6.21 -23.13
N ILE A 275 15.10 -6.70 -21.89
CA ILE A 275 16.35 -7.28 -21.39
C ILE A 275 16.69 -8.56 -22.16
N GLU A 276 15.75 -9.48 -22.32
CA GLU A 276 15.98 -10.73 -23.08
C GLU A 276 16.25 -10.45 -24.57
N TYR A 277 15.60 -9.41 -25.12
CA TYR A 277 15.92 -8.98 -26.49
C TYR A 277 17.37 -8.55 -26.61
N ASP A 278 17.85 -7.66 -25.74
CA ASP A 278 19.22 -7.16 -25.76
C ASP A 278 20.27 -8.25 -25.46
N LEU A 279 19.96 -9.17 -24.52
CA LEU A 279 20.79 -10.35 -24.24
C LEU A 279 20.91 -11.25 -25.48
N ALA A 280 19.80 -11.56 -26.16
CA ALA A 280 19.78 -12.43 -27.33
C ALA A 280 20.56 -11.86 -28.53
N HIS A 281 20.66 -10.53 -28.62
CA HIS A 281 21.41 -9.84 -29.66
C HIS A 281 22.86 -9.48 -29.28
N GLY A 282 23.27 -9.83 -28.06
CA GLY A 282 24.63 -9.55 -27.55
C GLY A 282 24.88 -8.06 -27.26
N ASN A 283 23.82 -7.27 -27.09
CA ASN A 283 23.93 -5.85 -26.76
C ASN A 283 24.33 -5.64 -25.30
N ILE A 284 23.91 -6.55 -24.43
CA ILE A 284 24.24 -6.58 -23.00
C ILE A 284 24.56 -8.04 -22.59
N ASP A 285 25.11 -8.20 -21.40
CA ASP A 285 25.30 -9.49 -20.73
C ASP A 285 24.44 -9.59 -19.46
N GLU A 286 24.45 -10.75 -18.79
CA GLU A 286 23.70 -10.98 -17.55
C GLU A 286 24.16 -10.08 -16.38
N VAL A 287 25.44 -9.68 -16.36
CA VAL A 287 26.00 -8.76 -15.36
C VAL A 287 25.37 -7.38 -15.54
N PHE A 288 25.32 -6.86 -16.76
CA PHE A 288 24.73 -5.57 -17.05
C PHE A 288 23.21 -5.58 -16.86
N ALA A 289 22.54 -6.69 -17.19
CA ALA A 289 21.10 -6.86 -16.93
C ALA A 289 20.76 -6.76 -15.43
N GLN A 290 21.55 -7.40 -14.56
CA GLN A 290 21.40 -7.28 -13.12
C GLN A 290 21.71 -5.86 -12.64
N GLU A 291 22.75 -5.24 -13.15
CA GLU A 291 23.17 -3.88 -12.81
C GLU A 291 22.06 -2.84 -13.09
N LEU A 292 21.35 -2.97 -14.20
CA LEU A 292 20.20 -2.10 -14.52
C LEU A 292 19.12 -2.17 -13.43
N ILE A 293 18.78 -3.38 -12.99
CA ILE A 293 17.76 -3.58 -11.97
C ILE A 293 18.25 -3.12 -10.59
N ASP A 294 19.51 -3.39 -10.24
CA ASP A 294 20.09 -2.91 -8.98
C ASP A 294 20.06 -1.38 -8.90
N GLN A 295 20.48 -0.67 -9.96
CA GLN A 295 20.45 0.79 -9.98
C GLN A 295 19.04 1.36 -10.00
N PHE A 296 18.09 0.70 -10.66
CA PHE A 296 16.69 1.06 -10.59
C PHE A 296 16.15 0.98 -9.16
N VAL A 297 16.42 -0.11 -8.45
CA VAL A 297 16.00 -0.29 -7.05
C VAL A 297 16.68 0.72 -6.12
N ILE A 298 17.96 1.06 -6.34
CA ILE A 298 18.61 2.15 -5.60
C ILE A 298 17.80 3.45 -5.70
N LYS A 299 17.36 3.83 -6.90
CA LYS A 299 16.54 5.03 -7.10
C LYS A 299 15.24 4.99 -6.32
N LEU A 300 14.56 3.84 -6.29
CA LEU A 300 13.32 3.68 -5.53
C LEU A 300 13.53 3.83 -4.02
N ARG A 301 14.67 3.35 -3.49
CA ARG A 301 15.03 3.47 -2.06
C ARG A 301 15.37 4.90 -1.63
N MET A 302 15.72 5.78 -2.56
CA MET A 302 16.22 7.13 -2.28
C MET A 302 15.13 8.21 -2.33
N VAL A 303 13.86 7.86 -2.50
CA VAL A 303 12.74 8.80 -2.45
C VAL A 303 12.48 9.25 -1.02
N ARG A 304 12.22 10.55 -0.84
CA ARG A 304 11.89 11.15 0.46
C ARG A 304 10.75 12.14 0.33
N HIS A 305 9.97 12.27 1.41
CA HIS A 305 8.89 13.24 1.50
C HIS A 305 9.06 14.15 2.72
N LEU A 306 8.66 15.41 2.58
CA LEU A 306 8.59 16.33 3.72
C LEU A 306 7.24 16.14 4.42
N ARG A 307 7.27 15.56 5.62
CA ARG A 307 6.09 15.23 6.42
C ARG A 307 6.23 15.76 7.85
N MET A 308 5.10 15.90 8.52
CA MET A 308 5.08 16.20 9.96
C MET A 308 5.48 14.95 10.76
N GLN A 309 6.15 15.16 11.91
CA GLN A 309 6.53 14.07 12.80
C GLN A 309 5.33 13.20 13.23
N SER A 310 4.21 13.83 13.55
CA SER A 310 2.98 13.11 13.93
C SER A 310 2.44 12.19 12.82
N TYR A 311 2.78 12.45 11.57
CA TYR A 311 2.46 11.57 10.45
C TYR A 311 3.44 10.39 10.39
N ASN A 312 4.73 10.65 10.55
CA ASN A 312 5.75 9.61 10.59
C ASN A 312 5.54 8.63 11.77
N ASP A 313 5.07 9.13 12.92
CA ASP A 313 4.75 8.30 14.09
C ASP A 313 3.64 7.26 13.80
N ILE A 314 2.66 7.61 12.94
CA ILE A 314 1.59 6.68 12.55
C ILE A 314 2.14 5.53 11.71
N PHE A 315 3.12 5.81 10.86
CA PHE A 315 3.62 4.89 9.86
C PHE A 315 5.01 4.30 10.18
N ALA A 316 5.53 4.56 11.37
CA ALA A 316 6.86 4.14 11.81
C ALA A 316 7.97 4.60 10.84
N GLY A 317 7.91 5.87 10.42
CA GLY A 317 8.88 6.48 9.53
C GLY A 317 8.25 7.21 8.33
N ASP A 318 9.00 7.28 7.24
CA ASP A 318 8.67 8.01 6.02
C ASP A 318 8.52 7.07 4.79
N PRO A 319 7.63 6.05 4.85
CA PRO A 319 7.48 5.10 3.75
C PRO A 319 6.86 5.75 2.52
N THR A 320 7.31 5.30 1.35
CA THR A 320 6.75 5.65 0.04
C THR A 320 5.71 4.64 -0.41
N TRP A 321 5.73 3.44 0.19
CA TRP A 321 4.98 2.26 -0.22
C TRP A 321 5.11 1.98 -1.72
N VAL A 322 6.35 1.93 -2.16
CA VAL A 322 6.74 1.43 -3.46
C VAL A 322 6.54 -0.08 -3.48
N THR A 323 5.53 -0.55 -4.19
CA THR A 323 5.25 -1.98 -4.31
C THR A 323 5.45 -2.41 -5.75
N GLU A 324 6.24 -3.45 -5.95
CA GLU A 324 6.38 -4.19 -7.20
C GLU A 324 5.77 -5.58 -7.03
N ALA A 325 4.75 -5.89 -7.84
CA ALA A 325 4.15 -7.22 -7.89
C ALA A 325 4.93 -8.11 -8.86
N ILE A 326 5.37 -9.27 -8.39
CA ILE A 326 6.27 -10.17 -9.13
C ILE A 326 5.63 -11.54 -9.30
N GLY A 327 5.78 -12.14 -10.46
CA GLY A 327 5.25 -13.47 -10.75
C GLY A 327 3.75 -13.46 -11.09
N GLY A 328 3.00 -14.43 -10.59
CA GLY A 328 1.62 -14.65 -10.96
C GLY A 328 1.45 -15.38 -12.29
N ARG A 329 0.21 -15.48 -12.76
CA ARG A 329 -0.15 -16.20 -13.99
C ARG A 329 -1.09 -15.37 -14.87
N PHE A 330 -1.09 -15.66 -16.15
CA PHE A 330 -2.14 -15.21 -17.07
C PHE A 330 -3.41 -16.08 -16.92
N ASN A 331 -4.53 -15.52 -17.37
CA ASN A 331 -5.79 -16.28 -17.38
C ASN A 331 -5.79 -17.47 -18.35
N ASP A 332 -4.84 -17.49 -19.30
CA ASP A 332 -4.61 -18.63 -20.19
C ASP A 332 -3.75 -19.75 -19.58
N GLY A 333 -3.33 -19.60 -18.32
CA GLY A 333 -2.55 -20.58 -17.56
C GLY A 333 -1.03 -20.45 -17.66
N ARG A 334 -0.48 -19.61 -18.56
CA ARG A 334 0.96 -19.34 -18.58
C ARG A 334 1.42 -18.58 -17.33
N THR A 335 2.62 -18.86 -16.88
CA THR A 335 3.23 -18.07 -15.80
C THR A 335 3.76 -16.72 -16.32
N LYS A 336 3.74 -15.69 -15.46
CA LYS A 336 4.41 -14.39 -15.70
C LYS A 336 5.79 -14.31 -15.08
N VAL A 337 6.29 -15.38 -14.51
CA VAL A 337 7.66 -15.46 -13.98
C VAL A 337 8.66 -15.37 -15.12
N THR A 338 9.60 -14.45 -15.00
CA THR A 338 10.70 -14.20 -15.93
C THR A 338 12.03 -14.17 -15.20
N LYS A 339 13.15 -14.12 -15.92
CA LYS A 339 14.47 -13.92 -15.28
C LYS A 339 14.51 -12.61 -14.50
N THR A 340 13.84 -11.55 -14.94
CA THR A 340 13.80 -10.28 -14.23
C THR A 340 12.98 -10.36 -12.93
N SER A 341 12.05 -11.30 -12.82
CA SER A 341 11.43 -11.63 -11.51
C SER A 341 12.49 -12.02 -10.46
N PHE A 342 13.43 -12.87 -10.85
CA PHE A 342 14.55 -13.27 -9.99
C PHE A 342 15.53 -12.10 -9.76
N ARG A 343 15.81 -11.26 -10.79
CA ARG A 343 16.73 -10.12 -10.65
C ARG A 343 16.24 -9.10 -9.64
N PHE A 344 14.93 -8.84 -9.56
CA PHE A 344 14.37 -7.98 -8.51
C PHE A 344 14.60 -8.56 -7.11
N LEU A 345 14.39 -9.85 -6.92
CA LEU A 345 14.65 -10.50 -5.63
C LEU A 345 16.15 -10.50 -5.28
N GLN A 346 17.03 -10.64 -6.28
CA GLN A 346 18.48 -10.60 -6.11
C GLN A 346 18.96 -9.24 -5.55
N THR A 347 18.23 -8.15 -5.78
CA THR A 347 18.59 -6.85 -5.22
C THR A 347 18.63 -6.83 -3.69
N LEU A 348 17.88 -7.73 -3.03
CA LEU A 348 17.92 -7.88 -1.57
C LEU A 348 19.26 -8.45 -1.06
N TYR A 349 19.97 -9.20 -1.90
CA TYR A 349 21.35 -9.64 -1.62
C TYR A 349 22.37 -8.58 -2.06
N ASN A 350 22.19 -7.99 -3.23
CA ASN A 350 23.16 -7.04 -3.81
C ASN A 350 23.21 -5.69 -3.06
N LEU A 351 22.08 -5.24 -2.52
CA LEU A 351 21.92 -3.95 -1.83
C LEU A 351 21.55 -4.09 -0.35
N GLY A 352 21.38 -5.33 0.13
CA GLY A 352 20.90 -5.62 1.48
C GLY A 352 19.37 -5.60 1.63
N PRO A 353 18.85 -6.23 2.71
CA PRO A 353 17.43 -6.25 3.05
C PRO A 353 16.86 -4.84 3.17
N SER A 354 15.60 -4.67 2.76
CA SER A 354 14.92 -3.38 2.84
C SER A 354 13.40 -3.58 2.81
N PRO A 355 12.61 -2.75 3.51
CA PRO A 355 11.16 -2.77 3.41
C PRO A 355 10.66 -2.19 2.07
N GLU A 356 11.50 -1.44 1.35
CA GLU A 356 11.17 -0.80 0.09
C GLU A 356 12.25 -1.00 -0.99
N PRO A 357 11.87 -1.25 -2.25
CA PRO A 357 10.49 -1.51 -2.68
C PRO A 357 9.91 -2.75 -2.00
N ASN A 358 8.60 -2.71 -1.65
CA ASN A 358 7.89 -3.87 -1.14
C ASN A 358 7.71 -4.86 -2.30
N LEU A 359 8.49 -5.94 -2.30
CA LEU A 359 8.43 -6.98 -3.31
C LEU A 359 7.34 -7.99 -2.94
N THR A 360 6.24 -7.93 -3.67
CA THR A 360 5.07 -8.78 -3.45
C THR A 360 5.02 -9.89 -4.47
N ILE A 361 5.10 -11.12 -4.00
CA ILE A 361 5.00 -12.31 -4.87
C ILE A 361 3.52 -12.63 -5.09
N LEU A 362 3.09 -12.59 -6.32
CA LEU A 362 1.77 -13.07 -6.74
C LEU A 362 1.84 -14.59 -6.80
N TRP A 363 1.47 -15.24 -5.70
CA TRP A 363 1.69 -16.66 -5.49
C TRP A 363 0.58 -17.54 -6.09
N SER A 364 1.00 -18.58 -6.76
CA SER A 364 0.16 -19.71 -7.16
C SER A 364 0.93 -21.00 -6.91
N PRO A 365 0.27 -22.10 -6.47
CA PRO A 365 0.91 -23.41 -6.38
C PRO A 365 1.52 -23.89 -7.71
N ASP A 366 0.99 -23.40 -8.84
CA ASP A 366 1.43 -23.73 -10.19
C ASP A 366 2.59 -22.87 -10.71
N LEU A 367 3.19 -22.01 -9.90
CA LEU A 367 4.40 -21.29 -10.29
C LEU A 367 5.58 -22.25 -10.49
N PRO A 368 6.57 -21.90 -11.34
CA PRO A 368 7.78 -22.70 -11.52
C PRO A 368 8.46 -23.01 -10.19
N GLN A 369 8.84 -24.28 -9.97
CA GLN A 369 9.40 -24.73 -8.69
C GLN A 369 10.68 -23.96 -8.33
N GLY A 370 11.60 -23.74 -9.29
CA GLY A 370 12.81 -22.96 -9.03
C GLY A 370 12.54 -21.53 -8.55
N PHE A 371 11.44 -20.92 -9.01
CA PHE A 371 11.03 -19.60 -8.51
C PHE A 371 10.43 -19.67 -7.11
N LYS A 372 9.58 -20.66 -6.82
CA LYS A 372 9.02 -20.88 -5.47
C LYS A 372 10.13 -21.10 -4.44
N ASP A 373 11.10 -21.93 -4.77
CA ASP A 373 12.26 -22.24 -3.91
C ASP A 373 13.09 -20.98 -3.65
N PHE A 374 13.36 -20.19 -4.68
CA PHE A 374 14.10 -18.95 -4.53
C PHE A 374 13.34 -17.90 -3.68
N CYS A 375 12.04 -17.76 -3.85
CA CYS A 375 11.21 -16.88 -3.00
C CYS A 375 11.28 -17.33 -1.52
N ALA A 376 11.14 -18.63 -1.26
CA ALA A 376 11.24 -19.17 0.10
C ALA A 376 12.64 -18.93 0.73
N LYS A 377 13.70 -19.12 -0.06
CA LYS A 377 15.08 -18.80 0.37
C LYS A 377 15.21 -17.31 0.70
N VAL A 378 14.77 -16.42 -0.16
CA VAL A 378 14.81 -14.95 0.06
C VAL A 378 14.05 -14.56 1.31
N SER A 379 12.88 -15.15 1.56
CA SER A 379 12.12 -14.92 2.80
C SER A 379 12.89 -15.36 4.04
N ALA A 380 13.49 -16.55 3.98
CA ALA A 380 14.26 -17.10 5.10
C ALA A 380 15.52 -16.26 5.42
N ASP A 381 16.17 -15.72 4.39
CA ASP A 381 17.41 -14.97 4.52
C ASP A 381 17.20 -13.49 4.88
N THR A 382 16.10 -12.88 4.38
CA THR A 382 15.97 -11.41 4.39
C THR A 382 14.73 -10.88 5.09
N SER A 383 13.67 -11.68 5.25
CA SER A 383 12.35 -11.24 5.75
C SER A 383 11.82 -9.97 5.04
N SER A 384 12.13 -9.79 3.73
CA SER A 384 11.88 -8.55 2.98
C SER A 384 10.86 -8.69 1.86
N ILE A 385 10.18 -9.83 1.73
CA ILE A 385 9.14 -10.05 0.72
C ILE A 385 7.84 -10.54 1.36
N GLN A 386 6.74 -10.30 0.65
CA GLN A 386 5.42 -10.78 1.03
C GLN A 386 4.76 -11.54 -0.11
N TYR A 387 3.65 -12.21 0.19
CA TYR A 387 2.95 -13.08 -0.74
C TYR A 387 1.47 -12.74 -0.82
N GLU A 388 0.90 -12.79 -2.02
CA GLU A 388 -0.53 -12.63 -2.24
C GLU A 388 -1.08 -13.72 -3.17
N ASN A 389 -2.30 -14.15 -2.94
CA ASN A 389 -2.95 -15.24 -3.65
C ASN A 389 -3.39 -14.80 -5.06
N ASP A 390 -2.57 -15.08 -6.05
CA ASP A 390 -2.84 -14.75 -7.46
C ASP A 390 -4.11 -15.44 -7.99
N GLU A 391 -4.32 -16.72 -7.65
CA GLU A 391 -5.49 -17.49 -8.11
C GLU A 391 -6.79 -16.87 -7.63
N LEU A 392 -6.87 -16.57 -6.33
CA LEU A 392 -8.03 -15.97 -5.68
C LEU A 392 -8.34 -14.58 -6.24
N MET A 393 -7.31 -13.76 -6.42
CA MET A 393 -7.49 -12.40 -6.94
C MET A 393 -7.95 -12.43 -8.41
N ARG A 394 -7.34 -13.25 -9.26
CA ARG A 394 -7.77 -13.40 -10.66
C ARG A 394 -9.21 -13.95 -10.77
N GLU A 395 -9.56 -14.95 -9.96
CA GLU A 395 -10.93 -15.48 -9.91
C GLU A 395 -11.96 -14.41 -9.58
N VAL A 396 -11.69 -13.60 -8.54
CA VAL A 396 -12.67 -12.61 -8.03
C VAL A 396 -12.70 -11.34 -8.90
N ARG A 397 -11.57 -10.95 -9.48
CA ARG A 397 -11.43 -9.67 -10.20
C ARG A 397 -11.47 -9.81 -11.72
N HIS A 398 -11.31 -11.03 -12.24
CA HIS A 398 -11.33 -11.35 -13.68
C HIS A 398 -10.30 -10.60 -14.55
N SER A 399 -9.14 -10.30 -13.99
CA SER A 399 -8.03 -9.66 -14.69
C SER A 399 -6.70 -10.27 -14.25
N ASP A 400 -5.74 -10.31 -15.17
CA ASP A 400 -4.39 -10.82 -14.95
C ASP A 400 -3.29 -9.74 -15.09
N ASP A 401 -3.65 -8.50 -15.42
CA ASP A 401 -2.71 -7.36 -15.47
C ASP A 401 -3.04 -6.37 -14.35
N TYR A 402 -2.56 -6.69 -13.16
CA TYR A 402 -2.78 -5.93 -11.95
C TYR A 402 -1.49 -5.78 -11.14
N GLY A 403 -1.49 -4.82 -10.26
CA GLY A 403 -0.47 -4.60 -9.25
C GLY A 403 -1.11 -4.51 -7.86
N ILE A 404 -0.25 -4.39 -6.85
CA ILE A 404 -0.68 -4.21 -5.47
C ILE A 404 -0.46 -2.76 -5.08
N ALA A 405 -1.56 -2.08 -4.74
CA ALA A 405 -1.52 -0.73 -4.24
C ALA A 405 -1.21 -0.73 -2.74
N CYS A 406 -0.13 -0.07 -2.35
CA CYS A 406 0.36 -0.04 -0.98
C CYS A 406 0.81 -1.44 -0.50
N CYS A 407 0.06 -2.07 0.39
CA CYS A 407 0.46 -3.30 1.05
C CYS A 407 -0.25 -4.54 0.51
N VAL A 408 -1.57 -4.46 0.26
CA VAL A 408 -2.41 -5.64 -0.03
C VAL A 408 -3.57 -5.38 -1.01
N SER A 409 -3.68 -4.18 -1.56
CA SER A 409 -4.87 -3.81 -2.34
C SER A 409 -4.68 -4.10 -3.82
N TYR A 410 -5.48 -4.99 -4.38
CA TYR A 410 -5.54 -5.26 -5.81
C TYR A 410 -5.93 -4.01 -6.61
N GLN A 411 -5.24 -3.75 -7.71
CA GLN A 411 -5.59 -2.69 -8.65
C GLN A 411 -5.17 -3.02 -10.08
N ASP A 412 -6.11 -2.96 -11.04
CA ASP A 412 -5.78 -3.05 -12.46
C ASP A 412 -4.88 -1.88 -12.88
N ILE A 413 -3.70 -2.16 -13.39
CA ILE A 413 -2.69 -1.16 -13.70
C ILE A 413 -3.17 -0.22 -14.80
N GLY A 414 -3.18 1.09 -14.51
CA GLY A 414 -3.58 2.13 -15.46
C GLY A 414 -5.06 2.14 -15.87
N ARG A 415 -5.90 1.22 -15.36
CA ARG A 415 -7.32 1.08 -15.71
C ARG A 415 -8.26 1.30 -14.54
N GLN A 416 -7.70 1.37 -13.34
CA GLN A 416 -8.42 1.50 -12.10
C GLN A 416 -7.68 2.45 -11.16
N ILE A 417 -8.44 3.21 -10.38
CA ILE A 417 -7.91 3.97 -9.24
C ILE A 417 -8.67 3.55 -7.98
N GLN A 418 -8.09 3.84 -6.82
CA GLN A 418 -8.71 3.54 -5.56
C GLN A 418 -8.78 4.78 -4.69
N PHE A 419 -9.98 5.18 -4.32
CA PHE A 419 -10.16 6.13 -3.24
C PHE A 419 -9.73 5.48 -1.93
N PHE A 420 -8.69 6.05 -1.33
CA PHE A 420 -8.08 5.51 -0.13
C PHE A 420 -8.98 5.71 1.08
N GLY A 421 -9.07 4.68 1.94
CA GLY A 421 -9.93 4.65 3.11
C GLY A 421 -9.20 4.77 4.44
N ALA A 422 -9.99 4.99 5.47
CA ALA A 422 -9.62 4.95 6.87
C ALA A 422 -9.86 3.55 7.47
N ARG A 423 -10.02 3.49 8.80
CA ARG A 423 -10.43 2.28 9.50
C ARG A 423 -11.48 2.60 10.55
N CYS A 424 -12.55 1.80 10.56
CA CYS A 424 -13.46 1.71 11.68
C CYS A 424 -12.82 0.85 12.78
N ASN A 425 -12.79 1.36 14.01
CA ASN A 425 -12.31 0.64 15.18
C ASN A 425 -13.43 -0.27 15.72
N LEU A 426 -13.41 -1.55 15.32
CA LEU A 426 -14.43 -2.53 15.69
C LEU A 426 -14.50 -2.77 17.21
N ALA A 427 -13.35 -2.83 17.89
CA ALA A 427 -13.31 -3.04 19.33
C ALA A 427 -13.93 -1.87 20.10
N LYS A 428 -13.64 -0.64 19.67
CA LYS A 428 -14.24 0.56 20.28
C LYS A 428 -15.73 0.69 19.95
N ALA A 429 -16.14 0.30 18.75
CA ALA A 429 -17.56 0.22 18.37
C ALA A 429 -18.34 -0.78 19.25
N LEU A 430 -17.72 -1.91 19.62
CA LEU A 430 -18.32 -2.87 20.57
C LEU A 430 -18.51 -2.23 21.95
N LEU A 431 -17.57 -1.41 22.43
CA LEU A 431 -17.71 -0.68 23.67
C LEU A 431 -18.87 0.35 23.63
N LEU A 432 -19.12 1.01 22.48
CA LEU A 432 -20.34 1.83 22.31
C LEU A 432 -21.60 1.01 22.50
N ALA A 433 -21.67 -0.19 21.94
CA ALA A 433 -22.82 -1.08 22.08
C ALA A 433 -23.07 -1.48 23.54
N ILE A 434 -22.00 -1.65 24.34
CA ILE A 434 -22.07 -2.00 25.77
C ILE A 434 -22.43 -0.78 26.65
N ASN A 435 -22.06 0.43 26.19
CA ASN A 435 -22.26 1.67 26.94
C ASN A 435 -23.46 2.51 26.45
N GLY A 436 -24.44 1.89 25.78
CA GLY A 436 -25.66 2.58 25.34
C GLY A 436 -25.39 3.72 24.33
N GLY A 437 -24.41 3.54 23.46
CA GLY A 437 -23.99 4.52 22.46
C GLY A 437 -23.04 5.61 22.97
N ARG A 438 -22.53 5.50 24.20
CA ARG A 438 -21.58 6.46 24.80
C ARG A 438 -20.14 5.98 24.67
N CYS A 439 -19.23 6.91 24.40
CA CYS A 439 -17.78 6.64 24.41
C CYS A 439 -17.33 6.28 25.83
N GLU A 440 -16.65 5.17 25.98
CA GLU A 440 -16.18 4.62 27.26
C GLU A 440 -15.15 5.51 27.96
N ASN A 441 -14.42 6.34 27.23
CA ASN A 441 -13.37 7.21 27.79
C ASN A 441 -13.88 8.61 28.16
N THR A 442 -14.94 9.12 27.52
CA THR A 442 -15.38 10.52 27.65
C THR A 442 -16.86 10.66 28.04
N GLY A 443 -17.65 9.58 28.02
CA GLY A 443 -19.09 9.63 28.24
C GLY A 443 -19.89 10.30 27.11
N THR A 444 -19.23 10.82 26.07
CA THR A 444 -19.88 11.48 24.94
C THR A 444 -20.85 10.54 24.23
N LEU A 445 -22.10 10.97 24.04
CA LEU A 445 -23.09 10.22 23.30
C LEU A 445 -22.77 10.30 21.79
N MET A 446 -22.32 9.16 21.23
CA MET A 446 -21.92 9.06 19.82
C MET A 446 -23.03 8.48 18.95
N VAL A 447 -23.76 7.50 19.46
CA VAL A 447 -24.86 6.85 18.72
C VAL A 447 -26.12 6.87 19.59
N LYS A 448 -27.18 7.47 19.08
CA LYS A 448 -28.47 7.58 19.78
C LYS A 448 -29.31 6.32 19.63
N GLY A 449 -30.16 6.06 20.60
CA GLY A 449 -31.18 5.00 20.52
C GLY A 449 -30.66 3.58 20.73
N ILE A 450 -29.42 3.40 21.24
CA ILE A 450 -28.90 2.08 21.62
C ILE A 450 -29.58 1.63 22.90
N PRO A 451 -30.29 0.49 22.90
CA PRO A 451 -30.98 -0.02 24.08
C PRO A 451 -30.05 -0.31 25.26
N ALA A 452 -30.52 -0.08 26.46
CA ALA A 452 -29.80 -0.51 27.65
C ALA A 452 -29.70 -2.04 27.68
N LEU A 453 -28.57 -2.54 28.16
CA LEU A 453 -28.37 -3.97 28.38
C LEU A 453 -29.03 -4.40 29.71
N SER A 454 -29.43 -5.64 29.81
CA SER A 454 -29.93 -6.26 31.03
C SER A 454 -28.87 -6.21 32.14
N GLU A 455 -29.29 -6.12 33.39
CA GLU A 455 -28.40 -6.18 34.55
C GLU A 455 -27.70 -7.56 34.66
N GLY A 456 -26.51 -7.55 35.26
CA GLY A 456 -25.70 -8.75 35.48
C GLY A 456 -24.75 -9.07 34.33
N PRO A 457 -24.49 -10.35 34.08
CA PRO A 457 -23.61 -10.77 32.98
C PRO A 457 -24.13 -10.34 31.60
N LEU A 458 -23.21 -9.95 30.74
CA LEU A 458 -23.53 -9.60 29.34
C LEU A 458 -24.19 -10.78 28.61
N ARG A 459 -25.24 -10.49 27.85
CA ARG A 459 -25.95 -11.48 27.04
C ARG A 459 -25.57 -11.27 25.57
N PHE A 460 -25.13 -12.32 24.93
CA PHE A 460 -24.59 -12.26 23.56
C PHE A 460 -25.59 -11.63 22.56
N GLU A 461 -26.86 -12.03 22.60
CA GLU A 461 -27.90 -11.57 21.69
C GLU A 461 -28.19 -10.06 21.85
N GLU A 462 -28.18 -9.57 23.08
CA GLU A 462 -28.40 -8.14 23.37
C GLU A 462 -27.20 -7.31 22.90
N VAL A 463 -25.98 -7.74 23.21
CA VAL A 463 -24.76 -7.05 22.78
C VAL A 463 -24.64 -7.08 21.26
N MET A 464 -24.89 -8.21 20.61
CA MET A 464 -24.80 -8.33 19.15
C MET A 464 -25.85 -7.45 18.45
N ARG A 465 -27.08 -7.39 18.93
CA ARG A 465 -28.11 -6.49 18.42
C ARG A 465 -27.62 -5.03 18.47
N ASN A 466 -27.18 -4.58 19.66
CA ASN A 466 -26.70 -3.23 19.85
C ASN A 466 -25.46 -2.93 19.00
N TYR A 467 -24.56 -3.91 18.87
CA TYR A 467 -23.34 -3.79 18.06
C TYR A 467 -23.66 -3.59 16.59
N LYS A 468 -24.61 -4.34 16.04
CA LYS A 468 -25.08 -4.13 14.66
C LYS A 468 -25.66 -2.75 14.46
N MET A 469 -26.47 -2.24 15.40
CA MET A 469 -27.01 -0.85 15.33
C MET A 469 -25.89 0.19 15.33
N VAL A 470 -24.88 0.03 16.18
CA VAL A 470 -23.70 0.91 16.25
C VAL A 470 -22.92 0.86 14.93
N LEU A 471 -22.66 -0.33 14.39
CA LEU A 471 -21.91 -0.48 13.14
C LEU A 471 -22.64 0.10 11.93
N THR A 472 -23.97 -0.01 11.89
CA THR A 472 -24.79 0.62 10.83
C THR A 472 -24.63 2.15 10.87
N GLU A 473 -24.67 2.76 12.07
CA GLU A 473 -24.50 4.21 12.21
C GLU A 473 -23.04 4.66 11.91
N ILE A 474 -22.04 3.90 12.37
CA ILE A 474 -20.65 4.18 12.02
C ILE A 474 -20.44 4.08 10.50
N ALA A 475 -21.04 3.10 9.83
CA ALA A 475 -20.97 2.98 8.37
C ALA A 475 -21.50 4.25 7.67
N ARG A 476 -22.61 4.84 8.15
CA ARG A 476 -23.16 6.10 7.64
C ARG A 476 -22.16 7.24 7.79
N VAL A 477 -21.68 7.50 9.01
CA VAL A 477 -20.72 8.60 9.27
C VAL A 477 -19.43 8.41 8.48
N TYR A 478 -18.96 7.16 8.39
CA TYR A 478 -17.76 6.81 7.64
C TYR A 478 -17.94 7.12 6.14
N ASN A 479 -19.08 6.70 5.57
CA ASN A 479 -19.40 6.97 4.17
C ASN A 479 -19.49 8.48 3.87
N GLU A 480 -20.12 9.25 4.75
CA GLU A 480 -20.20 10.71 4.61
C GLU A 480 -18.82 11.37 4.64
N ALA A 481 -17.97 10.97 5.58
CA ALA A 481 -16.59 11.47 5.65
C ALA A 481 -15.81 11.15 4.37
N MET A 482 -15.93 9.92 3.84
CA MET A 482 -15.25 9.49 2.63
C MET A 482 -15.76 10.22 1.39
N ASN A 483 -17.05 10.48 1.30
CA ASN A 483 -17.62 11.27 0.20
C ASN A 483 -17.09 12.72 0.20
N ILE A 484 -17.03 13.37 1.36
CA ILE A 484 -16.44 14.71 1.50
C ILE A 484 -14.96 14.71 1.07
N ILE A 485 -14.19 13.77 1.60
CA ILE A 485 -12.75 13.67 1.30
C ILE A 485 -12.53 13.53 -0.20
N HIS A 486 -13.17 12.56 -0.84
CA HIS A 486 -12.91 12.26 -2.24
C HIS A 486 -13.48 13.29 -3.20
N TYR A 487 -14.59 13.95 -2.85
CA TYR A 487 -15.04 15.13 -3.58
C TYR A 487 -13.98 16.24 -3.57
N MET A 488 -13.41 16.54 -2.40
CA MET A 488 -12.41 17.61 -2.28
C MET A 488 -11.08 17.22 -2.91
N HIS A 489 -10.69 15.95 -2.83
CA HIS A 489 -9.51 15.43 -3.52
C HIS A 489 -9.64 15.57 -5.04
N ASP A 490 -10.79 15.26 -5.62
CA ASP A 490 -11.03 15.46 -7.05
C ASP A 490 -11.07 16.93 -7.45
N LYS A 491 -11.68 17.79 -6.61
CA LYS A 491 -11.82 19.21 -6.89
C LYS A 491 -10.48 19.95 -6.87
N TYR A 492 -9.58 19.57 -5.98
CA TYR A 492 -8.28 20.24 -5.74
C TYR A 492 -7.09 19.30 -5.99
N TYR A 493 -7.23 18.37 -6.93
CA TYR A 493 -6.19 17.38 -7.21
C TYR A 493 -4.89 18.01 -7.74
N TYR A 494 -3.79 17.26 -7.64
CA TYR A 494 -2.45 17.67 -8.06
C TYR A 494 -1.67 16.54 -8.77
N GLU A 495 -2.23 15.33 -8.84
CA GLU A 495 -1.58 14.12 -9.35
C GLU A 495 -1.72 13.96 -10.86
N LYS A 496 -1.51 15.04 -11.63
CA LYS A 496 -1.71 15.03 -13.09
C LYS A 496 -0.71 14.12 -13.82
N ALA A 497 0.54 14.03 -13.33
CA ALA A 497 1.54 13.13 -13.91
C ALA A 497 1.14 11.67 -13.76
N GLN A 498 0.71 11.26 -12.58
CA GLN A 498 0.28 9.89 -12.31
C GLN A 498 -0.98 9.54 -13.12
N MET A 499 -1.95 10.45 -13.16
CA MET A 499 -3.19 10.28 -13.93
C MET A 499 -2.97 10.28 -15.45
N ALA A 500 -1.88 10.85 -15.96
CA ALA A 500 -1.53 10.77 -17.38
C ALA A 500 -1.21 9.33 -17.84
N PHE A 501 -0.85 8.45 -16.92
CA PHE A 501 -0.62 7.01 -17.14
C PHE A 501 -1.81 6.13 -16.76
N VAL A 502 -2.98 6.73 -16.57
CA VAL A 502 -4.24 6.04 -16.28
C VAL A 502 -5.23 6.31 -17.42
N ASP A 503 -6.13 5.38 -17.68
CA ASP A 503 -7.20 5.56 -18.68
C ASP A 503 -8.06 6.78 -18.32
N THR A 504 -8.61 7.41 -19.34
CA THR A 504 -9.33 8.68 -19.18
C THR A 504 -10.55 8.57 -18.26
N ASP A 505 -11.25 7.44 -18.27
CA ASP A 505 -12.38 7.14 -17.39
C ASP A 505 -12.14 5.84 -16.64
N PRO A 506 -11.27 5.86 -15.62
CA PRO A 506 -10.89 4.65 -14.90
C PRO A 506 -12.03 4.16 -14.00
N ARG A 507 -12.09 2.86 -13.77
CA ARG A 507 -12.93 2.30 -12.72
C ARG A 507 -12.44 2.75 -11.36
N ILE A 508 -13.36 3.06 -10.45
CA ILE A 508 -13.01 3.58 -9.12
C ILE A 508 -13.48 2.60 -8.05
N ASN A 509 -12.56 2.17 -7.18
CA ASN A 509 -12.89 1.51 -5.93
C ASN A 509 -12.85 2.55 -4.79
N LEU A 510 -13.73 2.39 -3.81
CA LEU A 510 -13.68 3.13 -2.56
C LEU A 510 -13.29 2.16 -1.44
N ALA A 511 -12.09 2.31 -0.92
CA ALA A 511 -11.55 1.47 0.12
C ALA A 511 -12.06 1.89 1.49
N TYR A 512 -12.87 1.07 2.13
CA TYR A 512 -13.12 1.11 3.56
C TYR A 512 -12.18 0.15 4.28
N GLY A 513 -12.05 0.27 5.59
CA GLY A 513 -11.22 -0.62 6.39
C GLY A 513 -11.74 -0.78 7.80
N VAL A 514 -11.32 -1.85 8.45
CA VAL A 514 -11.58 -2.11 9.87
C VAL A 514 -10.28 -2.42 10.62
N ALA A 515 -10.28 -2.12 11.92
CA ALA A 515 -9.20 -2.45 12.85
C ALA A 515 -9.78 -3.13 14.09
N GLY A 516 -8.97 -3.97 14.73
CA GLY A 516 -9.36 -4.63 15.98
C GLY A 516 -10.30 -5.82 15.78
N LEU A 517 -10.23 -6.49 14.62
CA LEU A 517 -11.08 -7.64 14.33
C LEU A 517 -10.93 -8.74 15.39
N SER A 518 -9.71 -9.23 15.64
CA SER A 518 -9.45 -10.30 16.60
C SER A 518 -9.92 -9.96 18.02
N ILE A 519 -9.80 -8.70 18.44
CA ILE A 519 -10.28 -8.23 19.75
C ILE A 519 -11.81 -8.26 19.82
N ALA A 520 -12.47 -7.80 18.76
CA ALA A 520 -13.94 -7.87 18.68
C ALA A 520 -14.43 -9.31 18.71
N LEU A 521 -13.74 -10.22 17.97
CA LEU A 521 -14.08 -11.63 17.93
C LEU A 521 -13.91 -12.33 19.30
N ASP A 522 -12.75 -12.14 19.92
CA ASP A 522 -12.46 -12.72 21.23
C ASP A 522 -13.40 -12.17 22.30
N SER A 523 -13.74 -10.88 22.21
CA SER A 523 -14.73 -10.25 23.12
C SER A 523 -16.14 -10.83 22.94
N LEU A 524 -16.59 -10.99 21.69
CA LEU A 524 -17.89 -11.62 21.39
C LEU A 524 -17.90 -13.08 21.81
N SER A 525 -16.80 -13.80 21.61
CA SER A 525 -16.61 -15.17 22.05
C SER A 525 -16.66 -15.29 23.56
N ALA A 526 -15.96 -14.40 24.29
CA ALA A 526 -16.00 -14.36 25.75
C ALA A 526 -17.43 -14.14 26.27
N ILE A 527 -18.17 -13.19 25.68
CA ILE A 527 -19.57 -12.91 26.05
C ILE A 527 -20.48 -14.12 25.77
N LYS A 528 -20.20 -14.88 24.70
CA LYS A 528 -21.03 -16.02 24.28
C LYS A 528 -20.77 -17.30 25.08
N TYR A 529 -19.50 -17.57 25.42
CA TYR A 529 -19.08 -18.87 25.95
C TYR A 529 -18.57 -18.83 27.39
N ALA A 530 -18.25 -17.63 27.91
CA ALA A 530 -17.91 -17.42 29.31
C ALA A 530 -18.96 -16.53 30.01
N LYS A 531 -18.78 -16.26 31.27
CA LYS A 531 -19.60 -15.30 32.00
C LYS A 531 -18.83 -13.99 32.16
N VAL A 532 -19.23 -12.96 31.41
CA VAL A 532 -18.59 -11.64 31.39
C VAL A 532 -19.48 -10.61 32.10
N THR A 533 -18.96 -9.95 33.11
CA THR A 533 -19.67 -8.89 33.85
C THR A 533 -18.91 -7.57 33.70
N THR A 534 -19.63 -6.50 33.35
CA THR A 534 -19.02 -5.17 33.18
C THR A 534 -18.81 -4.49 34.53
N ARG A 535 -17.59 -4.07 34.81
CA ARG A 535 -17.32 -3.12 35.92
C ARG A 535 -17.52 -1.71 35.37
N ARG A 536 -18.38 -0.95 36.06
CA ARG A 536 -18.76 0.41 35.65
C ARG A 536 -18.28 1.45 36.65
N ASN A 537 -17.88 2.62 36.12
CA ASN A 537 -17.56 3.79 36.95
C ASN A 537 -18.84 4.48 37.51
N ALA A 538 -18.66 5.58 38.22
CA ALA A 538 -19.76 6.36 38.80
C ALA A 538 -20.71 6.96 37.72
N GLU A 539 -20.23 7.12 36.50
CA GLU A 539 -20.99 7.64 35.35
C GLU A 539 -21.72 6.52 34.59
N GLY A 540 -21.57 5.27 35.03
CA GLY A 540 -22.16 4.09 34.41
C GLY A 540 -21.41 3.58 33.16
N LEU A 541 -20.19 4.09 32.90
CA LEU A 541 -19.36 3.66 31.78
C LEU A 541 -18.48 2.45 32.14
N SER A 542 -18.19 1.60 31.18
CA SER A 542 -17.32 0.43 31.38
C SER A 542 -15.87 0.85 31.64
N GLU A 543 -15.30 0.42 32.77
CA GLU A 543 -13.88 0.54 33.11
C GLU A 543 -13.12 -0.76 32.95
N GLY A 544 -13.81 -1.88 32.96
CA GLY A 544 -13.23 -3.22 32.83
C GLY A 544 -14.29 -4.31 32.83
N PHE A 545 -13.83 -5.54 32.74
CA PHE A 545 -14.68 -6.72 32.63
C PHE A 545 -14.14 -7.84 33.51
N ASP A 546 -15.03 -8.49 34.24
CA ASP A 546 -14.75 -9.69 35.02
C ASP A 546 -15.20 -10.90 34.21
N ILE A 547 -14.27 -11.80 33.94
CA ILE A 547 -14.47 -12.97 33.06
C ILE A 547 -14.36 -14.22 33.90
N GLN A 548 -15.39 -15.06 33.90
CA GLN A 548 -15.42 -16.35 34.58
C GLN A 548 -15.67 -17.46 33.54
N GLY A 549 -14.75 -18.41 33.44
CA GLY A 549 -14.77 -19.49 32.47
C GLY A 549 -13.84 -19.27 31.30
N GLU A 550 -13.73 -20.27 30.44
CA GLU A 550 -12.93 -20.28 29.23
C GLU A 550 -13.79 -20.00 27.98
N PHE A 551 -13.16 -19.45 26.95
CA PHE A 551 -13.80 -19.20 25.67
C PHE A 551 -12.82 -19.43 24.52
N PRO A 552 -13.31 -19.83 23.34
CA PRO A 552 -12.46 -19.99 22.16
C PRO A 552 -11.91 -18.63 21.72
N CYS A 553 -10.61 -18.59 21.40
CA CYS A 553 -9.95 -17.40 20.86
C CYS A 553 -9.63 -17.57 19.38
N PHE A 554 -9.72 -16.49 18.63
CA PHE A 554 -9.36 -16.44 17.21
C PHE A 554 -7.87 -16.80 17.03
N GLY A 555 -7.56 -17.56 15.96
CA GLY A 555 -6.22 -18.03 15.67
C GLY A 555 -5.94 -19.48 16.13
N ASN A 556 -6.97 -20.24 16.48
CA ASN A 556 -6.83 -21.65 16.90
C ASN A 556 -7.60 -22.64 16.04
N ASN A 557 -8.03 -22.20 14.84
CA ASN A 557 -8.86 -22.96 13.90
C ASN A 557 -10.17 -23.48 14.54
N ASP A 558 -10.77 -22.65 15.39
CA ASP A 558 -12.03 -22.96 16.10
C ASP A 558 -13.19 -22.22 15.43
N ASP A 559 -14.08 -22.98 14.80
CA ASP A 559 -15.24 -22.44 14.06
C ASP A 559 -16.20 -21.63 14.92
N ARG A 560 -16.23 -21.88 16.23
CA ARG A 560 -17.11 -21.14 17.18
C ARG A 560 -16.76 -19.64 17.22
N VAL A 561 -15.51 -19.27 17.05
CA VAL A 561 -15.05 -17.87 17.01
C VAL A 561 -14.74 -17.42 15.58
N ASP A 562 -14.16 -18.28 14.74
CA ASP A 562 -13.75 -17.91 13.38
C ASP A 562 -14.95 -17.48 12.52
N HIS A 563 -16.10 -18.18 12.63
CA HIS A 563 -17.32 -17.81 11.90
C HIS A 563 -17.95 -16.52 12.38
N LEU A 564 -17.76 -16.10 13.66
CA LEU A 564 -18.16 -14.77 14.12
C LEU A 564 -17.43 -13.68 13.30
N GLY A 565 -16.16 -13.93 12.92
CA GLY A 565 -15.38 -13.04 12.09
C GLY A 565 -15.93 -12.94 10.66
N VAL A 566 -16.24 -14.05 10.06
CA VAL A 566 -16.86 -14.10 8.72
C VAL A 566 -18.16 -13.31 8.71
N ASP A 567 -19.05 -13.54 9.69
CA ASP A 567 -20.35 -12.88 9.78
C ASP A 567 -20.24 -11.38 10.06
N LEU A 568 -19.33 -10.98 10.93
CA LEU A 568 -19.11 -9.58 11.30
C LEU A 568 -18.57 -8.76 10.11
N VAL A 569 -17.57 -9.29 9.42
CA VAL A 569 -16.97 -8.66 8.23
C VAL A 569 -18.00 -8.56 7.11
N TYR A 570 -18.75 -9.63 6.85
CA TYR A 570 -19.83 -9.63 5.88
C TYR A 570 -20.89 -8.58 6.22
N PHE A 571 -21.36 -8.55 7.46
CA PHE A 571 -22.37 -7.58 7.90
C PHE A 571 -21.92 -6.14 7.63
N PHE A 572 -20.72 -5.76 8.08
CA PHE A 572 -20.23 -4.40 7.94
C PHE A 572 -20.00 -4.03 6.46
N SER A 573 -19.48 -4.96 5.66
CA SER A 573 -19.32 -4.79 4.21
C SER A 573 -20.67 -4.52 3.53
N GLU A 574 -21.72 -5.26 3.88
CA GLU A 574 -23.06 -5.06 3.30
C GLU A 574 -23.70 -3.74 3.76
N GLU A 575 -23.49 -3.30 5.01
CA GLU A 575 -23.97 -1.98 5.46
C GLU A 575 -23.32 -0.84 4.65
N LEU A 576 -22.03 -0.90 4.37
CA LEU A 576 -21.34 0.09 3.54
C LEU A 576 -21.83 0.10 2.10
N LYS A 577 -22.13 -1.06 1.51
CA LYS A 577 -22.62 -1.17 0.11
C LYS A 577 -24.02 -0.60 -0.11
N LYS A 578 -24.82 -0.42 0.96
CA LYS A 578 -26.16 0.19 0.88
C LYS A 578 -26.12 1.71 0.70
N LEU A 579 -24.99 2.33 0.96
CA LEU A 579 -24.87 3.78 1.06
C LEU A 579 -24.42 4.38 -0.28
N PRO A 580 -24.91 5.59 -0.64
CA PRO A 580 -24.48 6.26 -1.86
C PRO A 580 -23.04 6.73 -1.73
N VAL A 581 -22.24 6.49 -2.78
CA VAL A 581 -20.80 6.85 -2.81
C VAL A 581 -20.51 7.83 -3.94
N TYR A 582 -19.52 8.71 -3.70
CA TYR A 582 -19.08 9.69 -4.68
C TYR A 582 -18.58 9.02 -5.97
N LYS A 583 -18.96 9.57 -7.12
CA LYS A 583 -18.66 9.05 -8.48
C LYS A 583 -19.07 7.59 -8.71
N ASN A 584 -20.05 7.08 -8.00
CA ASN A 584 -20.47 5.69 -8.08
C ASN A 584 -19.29 4.69 -7.92
N ALA A 585 -18.32 5.05 -7.09
CA ALA A 585 -17.20 4.19 -6.78
C ALA A 585 -17.68 2.87 -6.15
N ARG A 586 -16.98 1.78 -6.43
CA ARG A 586 -17.32 0.47 -5.87
C ARG A 586 -16.79 0.35 -4.44
N PRO A 587 -17.64 0.20 -3.41
CA PRO A 587 -17.18 -0.03 -2.05
C PRO A 587 -16.41 -1.35 -1.93
N THR A 588 -15.25 -1.29 -1.31
CA THR A 588 -14.43 -2.45 -0.92
C THR A 588 -14.04 -2.32 0.55
N LEU A 589 -13.68 -3.42 1.20
CA LEU A 589 -13.30 -3.45 2.60
C LEU A 589 -11.91 -4.06 2.76
N SER A 590 -11.12 -3.56 3.72
CA SER A 590 -9.84 -4.14 4.12
C SER A 590 -9.79 -4.53 5.58
N LEU A 591 -9.06 -5.61 5.86
CA LEU A 591 -8.62 -6.03 7.19
C LEU A 591 -7.12 -5.74 7.29
N LEU A 592 -6.77 -4.45 7.36
CA LEU A 592 -5.40 -3.96 7.32
C LEU A 592 -5.24 -2.77 8.27
N THR A 593 -4.26 -2.78 9.15
CA THR A 593 -4.00 -1.69 10.09
C THR A 593 -2.67 -0.98 9.88
N ILE A 594 -1.75 -1.56 9.10
CA ILE A 594 -0.36 -1.10 8.99
C ILE A 594 0.25 -1.06 10.41
N THR A 595 1.05 -0.07 10.74
CA THR A 595 1.65 0.14 12.08
C THR A 595 0.73 0.90 13.05
N SER A 596 -0.45 1.33 12.60
CA SER A 596 -1.39 2.13 13.41
C SER A 596 -2.13 1.35 14.51
N ASN A 597 -1.93 0.05 14.61
CA ASN A 597 -2.50 -0.82 15.65
C ASN A 597 -2.18 -0.35 17.08
N VAL A 598 -1.02 0.25 17.31
CA VAL A 598 -0.65 0.87 18.60
C VAL A 598 -1.57 2.04 18.93
N MET A 599 -1.83 2.91 17.95
CA MET A 599 -2.69 4.09 18.13
C MET A 599 -4.15 3.69 18.41
N TYR A 600 -4.67 2.66 17.72
CA TYR A 600 -6.01 2.14 18.01
C TYR A 600 -6.11 1.65 19.46
N GLY A 601 -5.10 0.92 19.94
CA GLY A 601 -5.03 0.45 21.31
C GLY A 601 -5.05 1.59 22.31
N LYS A 602 -4.22 2.62 22.13
CA LYS A 602 -4.15 3.80 23.02
C LYS A 602 -5.50 4.52 23.16
N LYS A 603 -6.33 4.54 22.11
CA LYS A 603 -7.63 5.21 22.10
C LYS A 603 -8.79 4.33 22.60
N THR A 604 -8.56 3.07 22.91
CA THR A 604 -9.60 2.09 23.26
C THR A 604 -9.51 1.64 24.70
N GLY A 605 -10.63 1.66 25.40
CA GLY A 605 -10.79 1.16 26.77
C GLY A 605 -10.52 -0.34 26.90
N ALA A 606 -10.63 -0.89 28.11
CA ALA A 606 -10.58 -2.33 28.33
C ALA A 606 -11.71 -3.03 27.57
N THR A 607 -11.48 -4.28 27.13
CA THR A 607 -12.43 -5.04 26.30
C THR A 607 -12.83 -6.37 26.94
N PRO A 608 -14.01 -6.92 26.60
CA PRO A 608 -14.57 -8.12 27.22
C PRO A 608 -13.73 -9.39 27.12
N ASP A 609 -12.75 -9.43 26.22
CA ASP A 609 -11.77 -10.52 26.05
C ASP A 609 -10.62 -10.47 27.08
N GLY A 610 -10.60 -9.45 27.94
CA GLY A 610 -9.56 -9.24 28.96
C GLY A 610 -8.40 -8.35 28.52
N ARG A 611 -8.43 -7.75 27.31
CA ARG A 611 -7.43 -6.75 26.90
C ARG A 611 -7.54 -5.50 27.78
N ALA A 612 -6.46 -5.08 28.40
CA ALA A 612 -6.43 -3.88 29.20
C ALA A 612 -6.53 -2.59 28.36
N LYS A 613 -7.02 -1.52 28.97
CA LYS A 613 -7.06 -0.18 28.33
C LYS A 613 -5.68 0.22 27.82
N GLY A 614 -5.61 0.71 26.60
CA GLY A 614 -4.39 1.25 26.00
C GLY A 614 -3.45 0.22 25.37
N VAL A 615 -3.64 -1.07 25.60
CA VAL A 615 -2.82 -2.14 24.98
C VAL A 615 -3.01 -2.13 23.47
N ALA A 616 -1.91 -2.26 22.71
CA ALA A 616 -1.93 -2.28 21.25
C ALA A 616 -2.84 -3.40 20.70
N PHE A 617 -3.42 -3.16 19.52
CA PHE A 617 -4.17 -4.16 18.78
C PHE A 617 -3.22 -5.11 18.04
N ALA A 618 -3.71 -6.28 17.68
CA ALA A 618 -3.05 -7.10 16.66
C ALA A 618 -3.13 -6.41 15.28
N PRO A 619 -2.09 -6.51 14.44
CA PRO A 619 -2.13 -5.93 13.12
C PRO A 619 -3.06 -6.70 12.17
N GLY A 620 -3.83 -5.98 11.34
CA GLY A 620 -4.67 -6.56 10.29
C GLY A 620 -5.64 -7.63 10.79
N ALA A 621 -5.56 -8.79 10.18
CA ALA A 621 -6.36 -9.98 10.51
C ALA A 621 -5.65 -10.93 11.48
N ASN A 622 -4.53 -10.53 12.05
CA ASN A 622 -3.78 -11.36 13.00
C ASN A 622 -4.59 -11.67 14.28
N PRO A 623 -4.43 -12.86 14.86
CA PRO A 623 -4.83 -13.12 16.24
C PRO A 623 -4.14 -12.17 17.22
N MET A 624 -4.77 -11.91 18.36
CA MET A 624 -4.11 -11.19 19.44
C MET A 624 -2.92 -11.97 19.99
N HIS A 625 -1.86 -11.25 20.33
CA HIS A 625 -0.62 -11.85 20.86
C HIS A 625 -0.90 -12.79 22.03
N GLY A 626 -0.36 -14.01 21.96
CA GLY A 626 -0.51 -15.06 22.97
C GLY A 626 -1.87 -15.75 23.03
N ARG A 627 -2.78 -15.47 22.07
CA ARG A 627 -4.10 -16.13 21.99
C ARG A 627 -4.10 -17.34 21.06
N ASP A 628 -3.22 -17.41 20.07
CA ASP A 628 -3.06 -18.48 19.09
C ASP A 628 -2.18 -19.61 19.67
N LYS A 629 -2.76 -20.44 20.52
CA LYS A 629 -2.05 -21.48 21.27
C LYS A 629 -1.96 -22.84 20.58
N SER A 630 -2.71 -23.03 19.48
CA SER A 630 -2.80 -24.31 18.75
C SER A 630 -1.74 -24.47 17.64
N GLY A 631 -0.75 -23.56 17.61
CA GLY A 631 0.37 -23.60 16.66
C GLY A 631 0.11 -22.85 15.35
N ALA A 632 1.17 -22.69 14.57
CA ALA A 632 1.24 -21.87 13.37
C ALA A 632 0.15 -22.20 12.34
N ILE A 633 -0.03 -23.48 12.01
CA ILE A 633 -0.99 -23.92 11.00
C ILE A 633 -2.44 -23.63 11.42
N ALA A 634 -2.76 -23.75 12.70
CA ALA A 634 -4.09 -23.39 13.21
C ALA A 634 -4.34 -21.88 13.14
N SER A 635 -3.32 -21.06 13.46
CA SER A 635 -3.38 -19.60 13.33
C SER A 635 -3.64 -19.18 11.88
N LEU A 636 -2.88 -19.71 10.93
CA LEU A 636 -3.06 -19.47 9.50
C LEU A 636 -4.43 -19.95 9.00
N ALA A 637 -4.90 -21.11 9.47
CA ALA A 637 -6.21 -21.65 9.08
C ALA A 637 -7.38 -20.77 9.54
N SER A 638 -7.32 -20.15 10.73
CA SER A 638 -8.34 -19.19 11.17
C SER A 638 -8.42 -17.98 10.25
N VAL A 639 -7.27 -17.39 9.89
CA VAL A 639 -7.23 -16.23 8.99
C VAL A 639 -7.72 -16.59 7.59
N ALA A 640 -7.38 -17.78 7.09
CA ALA A 640 -7.80 -18.26 5.76
C ALA A 640 -9.32 -18.42 5.59
N LYS A 641 -10.09 -18.50 6.69
CA LYS A 641 -11.56 -18.54 6.64
C LYS A 641 -12.20 -17.18 6.31
N LEU A 642 -11.48 -16.08 6.52
CA LEU A 642 -11.97 -14.74 6.18
C LEU A 642 -12.05 -14.60 4.66
N ARG A 643 -13.25 -14.27 4.16
CA ARG A 643 -13.53 -14.34 2.72
C ARG A 643 -13.03 -13.08 1.99
N TYR A 644 -12.15 -13.25 1.01
CA TYR A 644 -11.69 -12.14 0.16
C TYR A 644 -12.84 -11.45 -0.58
N ARG A 645 -13.91 -12.16 -0.95
CA ARG A 645 -15.09 -11.55 -1.60
C ARG A 645 -15.76 -10.47 -0.76
N ASP A 646 -15.66 -10.53 0.57
CA ASP A 646 -16.20 -9.54 1.49
C ASP A 646 -15.19 -8.44 1.84
N SER A 647 -13.90 -8.67 1.55
CA SER A 647 -12.78 -7.78 1.90
C SER A 647 -11.82 -7.59 0.72
N GLN A 648 -12.36 -7.12 -0.42
CA GLN A 648 -11.61 -7.02 -1.68
C GLN A 648 -10.54 -5.91 -1.70
N ASP A 649 -10.42 -5.12 -0.64
CA ASP A 649 -9.28 -4.21 -0.43
C ASP A 649 -8.15 -4.89 0.38
N GLY A 650 -8.27 -6.17 0.66
CA GLY A 650 -7.23 -7.04 1.18
C GLY A 650 -7.39 -7.47 2.63
N ILE A 651 -6.83 -8.64 2.92
CA ILE A 651 -6.81 -9.26 4.25
C ILE A 651 -5.34 -9.46 4.62
N SER A 652 -4.79 -8.55 5.44
CA SER A 652 -3.39 -8.58 5.83
C SER A 652 -3.16 -9.56 6.97
N ASN A 653 -2.17 -10.44 6.80
CA ASN A 653 -1.67 -11.32 7.84
C ASN A 653 -0.15 -11.28 7.89
N THR A 654 0.43 -11.13 9.09
CA THR A 654 1.86 -11.19 9.33
C THR A 654 2.17 -12.44 10.14
N PHE A 655 3.12 -13.21 9.67
CA PHE A 655 3.50 -14.48 10.26
C PHE A 655 4.99 -14.49 10.59
N SER A 656 5.32 -14.67 11.87
CA SER A 656 6.69 -14.78 12.32
C SER A 656 6.99 -16.22 12.73
N ILE A 657 8.07 -16.77 12.20
CA ILE A 657 8.49 -18.15 12.45
C ILE A 657 9.98 -18.22 12.80
N VAL A 658 10.31 -19.07 13.75
CA VAL A 658 11.70 -19.35 14.10
C VAL A 658 12.31 -20.27 13.03
N PRO A 659 13.52 -20.00 12.50
CA PRO A 659 14.14 -20.80 11.44
C PRO A 659 14.13 -22.32 11.71
N LYS A 660 14.42 -22.72 12.94
CA LYS A 660 14.43 -24.14 13.35
C LYS A 660 13.05 -24.83 13.24
N SER A 661 11.97 -24.07 13.28
CA SER A 661 10.61 -24.61 13.12
C SER A 661 10.26 -24.92 11.67
N LEU A 662 11.00 -24.35 10.73
CA LEU A 662 10.92 -24.68 9.31
C LEU A 662 11.76 -25.90 8.94
N GLY A 663 12.82 -26.23 9.69
CA GLY A 663 13.67 -27.39 9.45
C GLY A 663 15.12 -27.16 9.86
N PRO A 664 15.89 -28.22 10.09
CA PRO A 664 17.29 -28.15 10.48
C PRO A 664 18.24 -27.71 9.34
N THR A 665 17.94 -28.07 8.08
CA THR A 665 18.74 -27.69 6.91
C THR A 665 18.11 -26.56 6.11
N GLU A 666 18.87 -25.93 5.21
CA GLU A 666 18.37 -24.90 4.31
C GLU A 666 17.31 -25.46 3.35
N GLU A 667 17.58 -26.62 2.78
CA GLU A 667 16.69 -27.31 1.84
C GLU A 667 15.34 -27.62 2.50
N GLU A 668 15.34 -28.15 3.70
CA GLU A 668 14.10 -28.45 4.44
C GLU A 668 13.33 -27.18 4.79
N ARG A 669 14.01 -26.08 5.13
CA ARG A 669 13.34 -24.79 5.41
C ARG A 669 12.66 -24.25 4.17
N ILE A 670 13.31 -24.33 3.02
CA ILE A 670 12.76 -23.90 1.74
C ILE A 670 11.53 -24.75 1.39
N GLU A 671 11.65 -26.08 1.40
CA GLU A 671 10.57 -27.02 1.07
C GLU A 671 9.35 -26.85 1.99
N ASN A 672 9.60 -26.74 3.30
CA ASN A 672 8.53 -26.57 4.29
C ASN A 672 7.84 -25.20 4.17
N LEU A 673 8.58 -24.13 3.86
CA LEU A 673 7.99 -22.81 3.63
C LEU A 673 7.15 -22.80 2.35
N VAL A 674 7.63 -23.39 1.25
CA VAL A 674 6.86 -23.55 0.00
C VAL A 674 5.57 -24.33 0.27
N THR A 675 5.67 -25.46 0.96
CA THR A 675 4.51 -26.32 1.30
C THR A 675 3.49 -25.55 2.16
N MET A 676 3.97 -24.77 3.12
CA MET A 676 3.11 -23.94 3.97
C MET A 676 2.37 -22.86 3.16
N LEU A 677 3.07 -22.17 2.24
CA LEU A 677 2.48 -21.16 1.36
C LEU A 677 1.44 -21.79 0.41
N ASP A 678 1.78 -22.90 -0.24
CA ASP A 678 0.84 -23.63 -1.10
C ASP A 678 -0.43 -24.05 -0.33
N GLY A 679 -0.25 -24.60 0.88
CA GLY A 679 -1.38 -25.00 1.73
C GLY A 679 -2.23 -23.85 2.21
N TYR A 680 -1.61 -22.73 2.59
CA TYR A 680 -2.31 -21.53 3.07
C TYR A 680 -3.16 -20.89 1.97
N PHE A 681 -2.57 -20.67 0.79
CA PHE A 681 -3.28 -20.05 -0.33
C PHE A 681 -4.32 -20.97 -0.97
N THR A 682 -4.09 -22.27 -1.03
CA THR A 682 -5.10 -23.24 -1.49
C THR A 682 -6.35 -23.26 -0.59
N LYS A 683 -6.21 -22.90 0.70
CA LYS A 683 -7.34 -22.72 1.62
C LYS A 683 -8.14 -21.42 1.41
N GLY A 684 -7.75 -20.59 0.45
CA GLY A 684 -8.43 -19.33 0.13
C GLY A 684 -7.94 -18.11 0.92
N ALA A 685 -6.82 -18.22 1.60
CA ALA A 685 -6.16 -17.06 2.21
C ALA A 685 -5.73 -16.05 1.16
N HIS A 686 -5.67 -14.76 1.54
CA HIS A 686 -5.35 -13.67 0.61
C HIS A 686 -3.87 -13.27 0.64
N HIS A 687 -3.33 -12.95 1.81
CA HIS A 687 -2.00 -12.33 1.95
C HIS A 687 -1.22 -12.94 3.11
N LEU A 688 0.10 -12.99 2.97
CA LEU A 688 1.02 -13.38 4.04
C LEU A 688 2.32 -12.58 3.96
N ASN A 689 2.66 -11.86 5.02
CA ASN A 689 4.00 -11.36 5.25
C ASN A 689 4.74 -12.34 6.14
N VAL A 690 5.88 -12.88 5.67
CA VAL A 690 6.64 -13.91 6.37
C VAL A 690 7.92 -13.31 6.95
N ASN A 691 8.02 -13.33 8.28
CA ASN A 691 9.24 -12.95 9.00
C ASN A 691 9.91 -14.22 9.57
N VAL A 692 11.13 -14.49 9.16
CA VAL A 692 11.93 -15.61 9.67
C VAL A 692 12.93 -15.05 10.68
N LEU A 693 12.55 -15.06 11.96
CA LEU A 693 13.24 -14.36 13.04
C LEU A 693 13.51 -15.28 14.22
N ASN A 694 14.57 -14.99 14.95
CA ASN A 694 14.83 -15.60 16.25
C ASN A 694 14.95 -14.53 17.34
N ARG A 695 14.93 -14.97 18.58
CA ARG A 695 14.96 -14.08 19.75
C ARG A 695 16.22 -13.18 19.78
N ALA A 696 17.37 -13.72 19.45
CA ALA A 696 18.62 -12.96 19.45
C ALA A 696 18.60 -11.83 18.41
N MET A 697 18.03 -12.08 17.22
CA MET A 697 17.84 -11.05 16.20
C MET A 697 16.89 -9.93 16.67
N LEU A 698 15.82 -10.29 17.38
CA LEU A 698 14.87 -9.29 17.90
C LEU A 698 15.51 -8.46 19.03
N GLU A 699 16.27 -9.09 19.92
CA GLU A 699 17.01 -8.41 20.99
C GLU A 699 18.07 -7.46 20.40
N ASP A 700 18.84 -7.91 19.39
CA ASP A 700 19.81 -7.06 18.70
C ASP A 700 19.13 -5.90 17.94
N ALA A 701 17.97 -6.15 17.30
CA ALA A 701 17.23 -5.13 16.60
C ALA A 701 16.63 -4.03 17.53
N MET A 702 16.40 -4.36 18.80
CA MET A 702 16.00 -3.37 19.81
C MET A 702 17.16 -2.45 20.21
N GLU A 703 18.40 -2.93 20.18
CA GLU A 703 19.60 -2.17 20.50
C GLU A 703 20.20 -1.49 19.27
N HIS A 704 20.12 -2.15 18.12
CA HIS A 704 20.71 -1.75 16.84
C HIS A 704 19.71 -1.79 15.68
N PRO A 705 18.63 -0.99 15.72
CA PRO A 705 17.58 -1.01 14.68
C PRO A 705 18.10 -0.69 13.27
N GLU A 706 19.23 0.01 13.16
CA GLU A 706 19.91 0.32 11.91
C GLU A 706 20.39 -0.92 11.14
N ASN A 707 20.61 -2.05 11.82
CA ASN A 707 21.01 -3.32 11.21
C ASN A 707 19.83 -4.09 10.61
N TYR A 708 18.59 -3.68 10.91
CA TYR A 708 17.36 -4.40 10.55
C TYR A 708 16.34 -3.48 9.89
N PRO A 709 16.69 -2.79 8.78
CA PRO A 709 15.82 -1.81 8.15
C PRO A 709 14.49 -2.40 7.62
N GLN A 710 14.45 -3.71 7.41
CA GLN A 710 13.27 -4.45 6.96
C GLN A 710 12.29 -4.77 8.11
N LEU A 711 12.72 -4.68 9.37
CA LEU A 711 11.86 -4.97 10.52
C LEU A 711 11.19 -3.69 11.01
N THR A 712 9.89 -3.77 11.19
CA THR A 712 9.11 -2.76 11.92
C THR A 712 8.85 -3.32 13.31
N ILE A 713 9.56 -2.80 14.31
CA ILE A 713 9.51 -3.27 15.69
C ILE A 713 8.59 -2.37 16.51
#